data_b7d33d7b9c3a25fe804b856a023b17a2
#
_entry.id   b7d33d7b9c3a25fe804b856a023b17a2
#
_cell.length_a   1.000
_cell.length_b   1.000
_cell.length_c   1.000
_cell.angle_alpha   90.00
_cell.angle_beta   90.00
_cell.angle_gamma   90.00
#
_symmetry.space_group_name_H-M   'P 1'
#
loop_
_entity.id
_entity.type
_entity.pdbx_description
1 polymer ?
#
loop_
_entity_poly.entity_id
_entity_poly.type
_entity_poly.pdbx_seq_one_letter_code
_entity_poly.pdbx_strand_id
1 'polypeptide(L)'
;MKFKRITALVLAALLLIGLFAGCSKDGSKDTNKPDSNGSLIDQTQRADTSAKYSYLADYLDLTMPVDLQYINSMCAAGTTLYLTAYKQGTEHTYTDPDSGSSWSYYDSELTILSVDPDTGVCAELPNLQLPTVPEDCDGSVDCYSMAGAEDGTLWMLINVYATKFDLPADFDPETDDKWNYPSTDIPGSYLMHIAADGSTLANIDLLAADDSALKEDSMGSNISSFAVDAAGNLYASDYTNVYVLDAEGKLLFKLDGSEYSGSLCQLKADQVGILWYNYVDDTAANAGSDEGGQYFIPVDLETKAWGEKQKMPVNTWTVYPGDDTYDFYYDNNSNIYGYSFATDSKDKLVDWMACDVNTNNMYNTAILSDGRVAGMTQEYTGDTTVYQLIVLHRVDASEIKEKTVLTLACMGLDWNLRSQIVEYNKSNDQYRINVIDYSEYATDDDYNAGVTKLTTEIISGSIPDLFLTSSLPVDKYAAKGVIADLYTFMDQDSTMTRDYFVPQVLKALEKDGKLYELPNGFSVQTAFALSSIAEQYDIWNVAAVQDAMTQLQDGATVFSDGWTKTQVLNNCLSRNLSAFVDWTTGKCSFDSDAFQQLLAFCNSFPDETSSDDAIAYGSADTAVAIDAGEWESDAARIASGKQLMAVTSIYDFSDYIYNTYSLNGKITFTGYPTEDGKSGNSFYINCPLAISSTTKYPDAAWDFVKAMIQKSNEEAEYMYAFPISQAKFDEKLTDAMTEEYQLDENGEQVDWDGDGQPDLVSKGGYEVLGGDPNDYNWQPVYALTQADIDQILALINATTGVYDYDTEILDIVSQEVSAYFAGDKDVKATADMIQSRVNLYVQEQR
;
A
#
# COMPACT_ATOMS: atom_id res chain seq x y z
N MET A 1 -44.40 -19.99 -24.88
CA MET A 1 -43.80 -20.15 -23.53
C MET A 1 -43.35 -21.59 -23.17
N LYS A 2 -43.95 -22.66 -23.67
CA LYS A 2 -43.55 -24.02 -23.35
C LYS A 2 -42.20 -24.46 -24.01
N PHE A 3 -41.88 -23.94 -25.19
CA PHE A 3 -40.61 -24.28 -25.88
C PHE A 3 -39.36 -23.68 -25.26
N LYS A 4 -39.41 -22.49 -24.66
CA LYS A 4 -38.28 -21.86 -23.99
C LYS A 4 -37.89 -22.51 -22.66
N ARG A 5 -38.86 -23.14 -21.96
CA ARG A 5 -38.57 -23.88 -20.70
C ARG A 5 -37.89 -25.24 -20.94
N ILE A 6 -38.18 -25.87 -22.07
CA ILE A 6 -37.59 -27.16 -22.45
C ILE A 6 -36.13 -26.94 -22.90
N THR A 7 -35.83 -25.83 -23.58
CA THR A 7 -34.45 -25.50 -24.01
C THR A 7 -33.55 -25.15 -22.82
N ALA A 8 -34.09 -24.43 -21.83
CA ALA A 8 -33.31 -24.10 -20.60
C ALA A 8 -33.02 -25.34 -19.73
N LEU A 9 -34.00 -26.28 -19.64
CA LEU A 9 -33.77 -27.53 -18.91
C LEU A 9 -32.81 -28.47 -19.63
N VAL A 10 -32.75 -28.47 -20.95
CA VAL A 10 -31.80 -29.26 -21.74
C VAL A 10 -30.41 -28.66 -21.70
N LEU A 11 -30.27 -27.31 -21.66
CA LEU A 11 -28.98 -26.66 -21.45
C LEU A 11 -28.41 -26.91 -20.02
N ALA A 12 -29.29 -26.85 -19.01
CA ALA A 12 -28.85 -27.14 -17.63
C ALA A 12 -28.45 -28.62 -17.45
N ALA A 13 -29.14 -29.55 -18.12
CA ALA A 13 -28.79 -30.97 -18.13
C ALA A 13 -27.51 -31.26 -18.92
N LEU A 14 -27.22 -30.49 -19.97
CA LEU A 14 -25.98 -30.62 -20.75
C LEU A 14 -24.77 -30.00 -20.00
N LEU A 15 -24.96 -28.97 -19.20
CA LEU A 15 -23.93 -28.41 -18.31
C LEU A 15 -23.60 -29.39 -17.16
N LEU A 16 -24.60 -30.09 -16.61
CA LEU A 16 -24.40 -31.10 -15.58
C LEU A 16 -23.71 -32.39 -16.12
N ILE A 17 -23.89 -32.70 -17.39
CA ILE A 17 -23.23 -33.86 -18.04
C ILE A 17 -21.79 -33.53 -18.47
N GLY A 18 -21.49 -32.27 -18.76
CA GLY A 18 -20.14 -31.78 -19.06
C GLY A 18 -19.17 -31.87 -17.88
N LEU A 19 -19.68 -31.77 -16.65
CA LEU A 19 -18.88 -31.87 -15.42
C LEU A 19 -18.46 -33.31 -15.03
N PHE A 20 -18.99 -34.37 -15.70
CA PHE A 20 -18.64 -35.76 -15.41
C PHE A 20 -17.84 -36.49 -16.50
N ALA A 21 -17.47 -35.83 -17.60
CA ALA A 21 -16.82 -36.44 -18.74
C ALA A 21 -15.30 -36.13 -18.88
N GLY A 22 -14.65 -35.69 -17.83
CA GLY A 22 -13.23 -35.29 -17.78
C GLY A 22 -12.32 -36.28 -17.06
N CYS A 23 -12.62 -37.55 -16.96
CA CYS A 23 -11.69 -38.55 -16.44
C CYS A 23 -11.18 -39.42 -17.60
N SER A 24 -10.13 -39.00 -18.29
CA SER A 24 -9.28 -39.92 -19.07
C SER A 24 -8.12 -40.39 -18.19
N LYS A 25 -7.94 -41.68 -18.17
CA LYS A 25 -6.84 -42.36 -17.50
C LYS A 25 -5.52 -42.03 -18.18
N ASP A 26 -4.65 -41.33 -17.46
CA ASP A 26 -3.22 -41.54 -17.59
C ASP A 26 -2.57 -41.41 -16.20
N GLY A 27 -1.70 -42.36 -15.91
CA GLY A 27 -1.20 -42.59 -14.55
C GLY A 27 -0.01 -41.71 -14.21
N SER A 28 -0.21 -40.41 -14.02
CA SER A 28 0.65 -39.59 -13.20
C SER A 28 -0.01 -39.47 -11.83
N LYS A 29 0.72 -39.73 -10.79
CA LYS A 29 0.25 -39.46 -9.43
C LYS A 29 -0.01 -37.98 -9.32
N ASP A 30 -1.28 -37.60 -9.33
CA ASP A 30 -1.72 -36.27 -9.03
C ASP A 30 -1.47 -36.01 -7.52
N THR A 31 -0.34 -35.38 -7.23
CA THR A 31 0.09 -35.07 -5.86
C THR A 31 -0.75 -33.94 -5.24
N ASN A 32 -1.66 -33.29 -6.00
CA ASN A 32 -2.51 -32.18 -5.58
C ASN A 32 -3.95 -32.62 -5.26
N LYS A 33 -4.19 -33.80 -4.73
CA LYS A 33 -5.48 -34.06 -4.08
C LYS A 33 -5.44 -33.50 -2.66
N PRO A 34 -6.41 -32.66 -2.25
CA PRO A 34 -6.56 -32.34 -0.84
C PRO A 34 -6.68 -33.64 -0.06
N ASP A 35 -5.96 -33.71 1.04
CA ASP A 35 -6.11 -34.87 1.92
C ASP A 35 -7.56 -34.88 2.47
N SER A 36 -7.94 -36.00 3.05
CA SER A 36 -9.31 -36.19 3.56
C SER A 36 -9.74 -35.21 4.66
N ASN A 37 -8.88 -34.26 5.05
CA ASN A 37 -9.09 -33.24 6.08
C ASN A 37 -9.05 -31.79 5.55
N GLY A 38 -9.00 -31.59 4.25
CA GLY A 38 -9.26 -30.29 3.66
C GLY A 38 -8.09 -29.31 3.54
N SER A 39 -6.84 -29.73 3.74
CA SER A 39 -5.69 -28.86 3.48
C SER A 39 -5.37 -28.76 1.98
N LEU A 40 -5.10 -27.56 1.51
CA LEU A 40 -4.81 -27.26 0.09
C LEU A 40 -3.41 -27.66 -0.35
N ILE A 41 -2.46 -27.80 0.58
CA ILE A 41 -1.02 -27.95 0.29
C ILE A 41 -0.47 -29.18 1.04
N ASP A 42 0.52 -29.83 0.46
CA ASP A 42 1.32 -30.82 1.18
C ASP A 42 2.08 -30.10 2.31
N GLN A 43 1.68 -30.40 3.54
CA GLN A 43 2.11 -29.70 4.75
C GLN A 43 3.49 -30.16 5.25
N THR A 44 4.26 -30.86 4.42
CA THR A 44 5.58 -31.38 4.82
C THR A 44 6.74 -30.66 4.13
N GLN A 45 6.46 -29.76 3.19
CA GLN A 45 7.49 -29.07 2.40
C GLN A 45 7.55 -27.59 2.69
N ARG A 46 8.75 -27.05 2.71
CA ARG A 46 9.00 -25.61 2.82
C ARG A 46 8.80 -24.89 1.49
N ALA A 47 9.18 -25.52 0.38
CA ALA A 47 9.14 -24.90 -0.93
C ALA A 47 7.71 -24.59 -1.38
N ASP A 48 7.54 -23.46 -2.04
CA ASP A 48 6.30 -23.14 -2.75
C ASP A 48 6.11 -24.12 -3.91
N THR A 49 5.07 -24.97 -3.83
CA THR A 49 4.76 -25.96 -4.87
C THR A 49 4.17 -25.33 -6.13
N SER A 50 3.78 -24.05 -6.11
CA SER A 50 3.32 -23.30 -7.28
C SER A 50 4.46 -22.63 -8.04
N ALA A 51 5.63 -22.43 -7.43
CA ALA A 51 6.80 -21.88 -8.09
C ALA A 51 7.52 -22.94 -8.92
N LYS A 52 8.03 -22.52 -10.08
CA LYS A 52 8.76 -23.41 -11.00
C LYS A 52 10.10 -23.89 -10.43
N TYR A 53 10.71 -23.10 -9.56
CA TYR A 53 12.00 -23.36 -8.96
C TYR A 53 11.94 -23.17 -7.44
N SER A 54 12.84 -23.86 -6.74
CA SER A 54 13.06 -23.67 -5.31
C SER A 54 14.34 -22.85 -5.10
N TYR A 55 14.31 -21.92 -4.15
CA TYR A 55 15.42 -21.04 -3.83
C TYR A 55 15.69 -21.03 -2.32
N LEU A 56 16.96 -20.82 -1.97
CA LEU A 56 17.40 -20.45 -0.63
C LEU A 56 17.95 -19.02 -0.66
N ALA A 57 17.68 -18.26 0.39
CA ALA A 57 18.16 -16.90 0.54
C ALA A 57 19.43 -16.86 1.40
N ASP A 58 20.47 -16.21 0.89
CA ASP A 58 21.60 -15.73 1.69
C ASP A 58 21.41 -14.25 1.99
N TYR A 59 21.66 -13.86 3.24
CA TYR A 59 21.57 -12.48 3.71
C TYR A 59 23.00 -12.01 4.00
N LEU A 60 23.45 -11.03 3.24
CA LEU A 60 24.81 -10.53 3.27
C LEU A 60 24.81 -9.06 3.67
N ASP A 61 25.45 -8.72 4.76
CA ASP A 61 25.67 -7.32 5.11
C ASP A 61 26.66 -6.71 4.12
N LEU A 62 26.30 -5.57 3.54
CA LEU A 62 27.17 -4.90 2.57
C LEU A 62 28.38 -4.30 3.26
N THR A 63 29.57 -4.66 2.79
CA THR A 63 30.83 -4.09 3.26
C THR A 63 31.28 -2.98 2.31
N MET A 64 31.13 -1.74 2.73
CA MET A 64 31.41 -0.56 1.90
C MET A 64 32.88 -0.17 1.97
N PRO A 65 33.49 0.23 0.83
CA PRO A 65 34.88 0.71 0.81
C PRO A 65 35.03 2.16 1.29
N VAL A 66 33.92 2.92 1.33
CA VAL A 66 33.84 4.34 1.70
C VAL A 66 32.54 4.61 2.45
N ASP A 67 32.50 5.71 3.18
CA ASP A 67 31.28 6.17 3.84
C ASP A 67 30.29 6.69 2.79
N LEU A 68 29.08 6.15 2.82
CA LEU A 68 28.01 6.51 1.90
C LEU A 68 26.93 7.32 2.60
N GLN A 69 26.39 8.28 1.87
CA GLN A 69 25.18 8.98 2.26
C GLN A 69 23.95 8.10 2.00
N TYR A 70 23.86 7.52 0.79
CA TYR A 70 22.81 6.57 0.41
C TYR A 70 23.19 5.78 -0.85
N ILE A 71 22.47 4.67 -1.07
CA ILE A 71 22.50 3.88 -2.31
C ILE A 71 21.20 4.17 -3.06
N ASN A 72 21.31 4.44 -4.37
CA ASN A 72 20.16 4.80 -5.19
C ASN A 72 19.59 3.62 -5.99
N SER A 73 20.43 2.87 -6.70
CA SER A 73 19.98 1.77 -7.55
C SER A 73 20.98 0.62 -7.62
N MET A 74 20.48 -0.55 -8.07
CA MET A 74 21.28 -1.75 -8.29
C MET A 74 20.93 -2.36 -9.65
N CYS A 75 21.93 -2.84 -10.37
CA CYS A 75 21.72 -3.71 -11.52
C CYS A 75 22.74 -4.86 -11.56
N ALA A 76 22.44 -5.89 -12.35
CA ALA A 76 23.35 -7.00 -12.62
C ALA A 76 23.98 -6.84 -14.00
N ALA A 77 25.30 -7.09 -14.10
CA ALA A 77 26.01 -7.27 -15.36
C ALA A 77 26.81 -8.58 -15.30
N GLY A 78 26.44 -9.55 -16.11
CA GLY A 78 26.92 -10.92 -15.94
C GLY A 78 26.57 -11.48 -14.57
N THR A 79 27.57 -11.90 -13.81
CA THR A 79 27.45 -12.41 -12.43
C THR A 79 27.85 -11.39 -11.36
N THR A 80 28.08 -10.13 -11.73
CA THR A 80 28.45 -9.05 -10.81
C THR A 80 27.31 -8.10 -10.63
N LEU A 81 27.10 -7.59 -9.41
CA LEU A 81 26.15 -6.53 -9.13
C LEU A 81 26.88 -5.17 -9.13
N TYR A 82 26.17 -4.14 -9.56
CA TYR A 82 26.65 -2.76 -9.54
C TYR A 82 25.64 -1.88 -8.82
N LEU A 83 26.15 -0.96 -8.01
CA LEU A 83 25.36 0.02 -7.26
C LEU A 83 25.69 1.43 -7.73
N THR A 84 24.67 2.26 -7.90
CA THR A 84 24.86 3.71 -7.84
C THR A 84 24.74 4.14 -6.39
N ALA A 85 25.72 4.87 -5.91
CA ALA A 85 25.76 5.32 -4.53
C ALA A 85 26.31 6.76 -4.48
N TYR A 86 26.05 7.44 -3.39
CA TYR A 86 26.50 8.80 -3.17
C TYR A 86 27.35 8.86 -1.90
N LYS A 87 28.56 9.35 -2.04
CA LYS A 87 29.45 9.64 -0.93
C LYS A 87 29.03 10.95 -0.28
N GLN A 88 29.26 11.03 1.03
CA GLN A 88 29.14 12.27 1.76
C GLN A 88 30.28 13.19 1.35
N GLY A 89 29.95 14.30 0.70
CA GLY A 89 30.89 15.30 0.24
C GLY A 89 31.20 16.37 1.32
N THR A 90 31.38 17.61 0.87
CA THR A 90 31.69 18.72 1.77
C THR A 90 30.47 19.11 2.61
N GLU A 91 30.68 19.32 3.90
CA GLU A 91 29.66 19.86 4.79
C GLU A 91 29.53 21.37 4.58
N HIS A 92 28.32 21.82 4.40
CA HIS A 92 27.96 23.22 4.33
C HIS A 92 27.01 23.55 5.47
N THR A 93 27.25 24.64 6.16
CA THR A 93 26.34 25.15 7.21
C THR A 93 25.64 26.39 6.68
N TYR A 94 24.34 26.37 6.68
CA TYR A 94 23.51 27.53 6.40
C TYR A 94 22.94 28.08 7.70
N THR A 95 23.01 29.39 7.87
CA THR A 95 22.35 30.08 9.00
C THR A 95 21.27 30.99 8.43
N ASP A 96 20.04 30.76 8.80
CA ASP A 96 18.93 31.61 8.41
C ASP A 96 19.10 33.00 9.04
N PRO A 97 19.20 34.05 8.23
CA PRO A 97 19.46 35.39 8.72
C PRO A 97 18.27 35.99 9.50
N ASP A 98 17.07 35.48 9.31
CA ASP A 98 15.85 36.01 9.95
C ASP A 98 15.57 35.32 11.30
N SER A 99 15.74 34.01 11.38
CA SER A 99 15.52 33.20 12.59
C SER A 99 16.79 32.98 13.42
N GLY A 100 17.97 33.05 12.81
CA GLY A 100 19.25 32.70 13.42
C GLY A 100 19.47 31.18 13.56
N SER A 101 18.55 30.36 13.08
CA SER A 101 18.67 28.90 13.09
C SER A 101 19.71 28.45 12.07
N SER A 102 20.52 27.48 12.43
CA SER A 102 21.52 26.90 11.52
C SER A 102 21.26 25.43 11.27
N TRP A 103 21.42 25.01 10.02
CA TRP A 103 21.43 23.58 9.66
C TRP A 103 22.58 23.28 8.73
N SER A 104 23.10 22.07 8.85
CA SER A 104 24.15 21.57 7.96
C SER A 104 23.57 20.65 6.89
N TYR A 105 24.09 20.75 5.69
CA TYR A 105 23.86 19.81 4.61
C TYR A 105 25.18 19.41 3.97
N TYR A 106 25.20 18.28 3.29
CA TYR A 106 26.39 17.73 2.65
C TYR A 106 26.19 17.69 1.14
N ASP A 107 27.25 18.01 0.38
CA ASP A 107 27.28 17.68 -1.04
C ASP A 107 27.22 16.17 -1.23
N SER A 108 26.60 15.73 -2.29
CA SER A 108 26.54 14.32 -2.66
C SER A 108 27.45 14.05 -3.86
N GLU A 109 28.42 13.15 -3.72
CA GLU A 109 29.34 12.77 -4.79
C GLU A 109 28.98 11.37 -5.32
N LEU A 110 28.59 11.30 -6.60
CA LEU A 110 28.24 10.03 -7.25
C LEU A 110 29.46 9.09 -7.28
N THR A 111 29.22 7.84 -6.90
CA THR A 111 30.15 6.73 -7.10
C THR A 111 29.43 5.49 -7.62
N ILE A 112 30.15 4.67 -8.38
CA ILE A 112 29.66 3.36 -8.82
C ILE A 112 30.48 2.29 -8.14
N LEU A 113 29.81 1.37 -7.47
CA LEU A 113 30.44 0.27 -6.76
C LEU A 113 30.10 -1.06 -7.45
N SER A 114 31.06 -1.95 -7.54
CA SER A 114 30.81 -3.37 -7.81
C SER A 114 30.55 -4.11 -6.52
N VAL A 115 29.66 -5.11 -6.53
CA VAL A 115 29.36 -5.96 -5.38
C VAL A 115 29.57 -7.42 -5.76
N ASP A 116 30.32 -8.11 -4.94
CA ASP A 116 30.43 -9.57 -5.02
C ASP A 116 29.17 -10.21 -4.40
N PRO A 117 28.33 -10.89 -5.17
CA PRO A 117 27.07 -11.45 -4.67
C PRO A 117 27.25 -12.70 -3.76
N ASP A 118 28.49 -13.20 -3.61
CA ASP A 118 28.78 -14.32 -2.72
C ASP A 118 29.22 -13.86 -1.33
N THR A 119 29.69 -12.60 -1.21
CA THR A 119 30.30 -12.09 0.03
C THR A 119 29.73 -10.77 0.53
N GLY A 120 28.97 -10.04 -0.31
CA GLY A 120 28.49 -8.69 0.01
C GLY A 120 29.58 -7.60 0.00
N VAL A 121 30.81 -7.93 -0.43
CA VAL A 121 31.93 -6.97 -0.46
C VAL A 121 31.75 -6.01 -1.64
N CYS A 122 31.69 -4.73 -1.32
CA CYS A 122 31.66 -3.65 -2.31
C CYS A 122 33.06 -3.14 -2.62
N ALA A 123 33.30 -2.75 -3.86
CA ALA A 123 34.56 -2.16 -4.30
C ALA A 123 34.32 -1.02 -5.28
N GLU A 124 35.10 0.05 -5.15
CA GLU A 124 35.15 1.11 -6.15
C GLU A 124 35.78 0.57 -7.45
N LEU A 125 35.37 1.11 -8.58
CA LEU A 125 35.92 0.76 -9.89
C LEU A 125 37.19 1.56 -10.16
N PRO A 126 38.38 0.94 -10.17
CA PRO A 126 39.65 1.68 -10.09
C PRO A 126 39.97 2.54 -11.32
N ASN A 127 39.35 2.25 -12.47
CA ASN A 127 39.58 2.97 -13.72
C ASN A 127 38.39 3.83 -14.16
N LEU A 128 37.33 3.94 -13.33
CA LEU A 128 36.18 4.74 -13.65
C LEU A 128 36.49 6.23 -13.64
N GLN A 129 36.08 6.91 -14.70
CA GLN A 129 36.16 8.36 -14.81
C GLN A 129 34.81 8.90 -15.23
N LEU A 130 34.06 9.42 -14.25
CA LEU A 130 32.76 10.05 -14.50
C LEU A 130 32.94 11.47 -15.08
N PRO A 131 31.95 11.97 -15.83
CA PRO A 131 31.85 13.39 -16.15
C PRO A 131 31.86 14.22 -14.85
N THR A 132 32.30 15.46 -14.95
CA THR A 132 32.37 16.39 -13.81
C THR A 132 31.57 17.65 -14.09
N VAL A 133 31.12 18.31 -13.06
CA VAL A 133 30.58 19.66 -13.15
C VAL A 133 31.68 20.57 -13.67
N PRO A 134 31.43 21.42 -14.69
CA PRO A 134 32.44 22.37 -15.22
C PRO A 134 32.98 23.30 -14.12
N GLU A 135 34.25 23.70 -14.25
CA GLU A 135 34.84 24.74 -13.38
C GLU A 135 34.00 26.03 -13.47
N ASP A 136 33.85 26.72 -12.38
CA ASP A 136 33.00 27.92 -12.23
C ASP A 136 31.47 27.67 -12.35
N CYS A 137 30.98 26.46 -12.19
CA CYS A 137 29.57 26.13 -12.10
C CYS A 137 29.25 25.45 -10.77
N ASP A 138 28.06 25.69 -10.24
CA ASP A 138 27.47 24.89 -9.20
C ASP A 138 26.66 23.76 -9.85
N GLY A 139 26.61 22.58 -9.23
CA GLY A 139 25.81 21.51 -9.77
C GLY A 139 26.12 20.13 -9.24
N SER A 140 25.51 19.12 -9.80
CA SER A 140 25.68 17.72 -9.44
C SER A 140 25.92 16.83 -10.65
N VAL A 141 26.40 15.62 -10.39
CA VAL A 141 26.49 14.54 -11.39
C VAL A 141 25.67 13.38 -10.87
N ASP A 142 24.70 12.92 -11.64
CA ASP A 142 23.78 11.88 -11.25
C ASP A 142 23.75 10.73 -12.25
N CYS A 143 23.62 9.50 -11.75
CA CYS A 143 23.38 8.32 -12.56
C CYS A 143 21.89 7.98 -12.51
N TYR A 144 21.19 8.24 -13.61
CA TYR A 144 19.75 8.05 -13.70
C TYR A 144 19.34 6.59 -13.85
N SER A 145 20.09 5.84 -14.63
CA SER A 145 19.85 4.42 -14.80
C SER A 145 21.10 3.67 -15.25
N MET A 146 21.10 2.37 -15.00
CA MET A 146 22.13 1.43 -15.39
C MET A 146 21.53 0.25 -16.12
N ALA A 147 22.25 -0.29 -17.10
CA ALA A 147 21.90 -1.53 -17.78
C ALA A 147 23.16 -2.40 -17.94
N GLY A 148 23.13 -3.57 -17.32
CA GLY A 148 24.23 -4.52 -17.41
C GLY A 148 24.08 -5.46 -18.60
N ALA A 149 25.20 -5.80 -19.23
CA ALA A 149 25.24 -6.80 -20.29
C ALA A 149 25.71 -8.16 -19.77
N GLU A 150 25.37 -9.24 -20.49
CA GLU A 150 25.75 -10.62 -20.10
C GLU A 150 27.27 -10.82 -20.05
N ASP A 151 28.04 -10.07 -20.82
CA ASP A 151 29.51 -10.14 -20.86
C ASP A 151 30.18 -9.41 -19.67
N GLY A 152 29.40 -8.86 -18.76
CA GLY A 152 29.85 -8.17 -17.55
C GLY A 152 30.17 -6.69 -17.76
N THR A 153 29.87 -6.14 -18.94
CA THR A 153 30.00 -4.69 -19.20
C THR A 153 28.76 -3.94 -18.72
N LEU A 154 28.89 -2.65 -18.45
CA LEU A 154 27.85 -1.83 -17.86
C LEU A 154 27.63 -0.57 -18.69
N TRP A 155 26.38 -0.31 -19.03
CA TRP A 155 25.93 0.98 -19.57
C TRP A 155 25.34 1.83 -18.47
N MET A 156 25.58 3.13 -18.51
CA MET A 156 25.11 4.11 -17.53
C MET A 156 24.66 5.38 -18.20
N LEU A 157 23.52 5.91 -17.80
CA LEU A 157 23.06 7.24 -18.16
C LEU A 157 23.48 8.22 -17.06
N ILE A 158 24.44 9.07 -17.39
CA ILE A 158 24.99 10.09 -16.48
C ILE A 158 24.52 11.47 -16.90
N ASN A 159 23.83 12.16 -16.02
CA ASN A 159 23.43 13.55 -16.23
C ASN A 159 24.29 14.47 -15.37
N VAL A 160 24.68 15.59 -15.95
CA VAL A 160 25.40 16.69 -15.29
C VAL A 160 24.47 17.87 -15.22
N TYR A 161 24.11 18.28 -14.03
CA TYR A 161 23.37 19.50 -13.77
C TYR A 161 24.39 20.56 -13.36
N ALA A 162 24.55 21.59 -14.17
CA ALA A 162 25.50 22.66 -13.89
C ALA A 162 24.86 24.01 -14.17
N THR A 163 24.98 24.95 -13.22
CA THR A 163 24.47 26.30 -13.32
C THR A 163 25.63 27.28 -13.07
N LYS A 164 25.88 28.13 -14.06
CA LYS A 164 26.85 29.21 -13.93
C LYS A 164 26.15 30.49 -13.55
N PHE A 165 26.57 31.09 -12.44
CA PHE A 165 26.05 32.37 -11.97
C PHE A 165 26.95 33.53 -12.44
N ASP A 166 26.35 34.62 -12.94
CA ASP A 166 27.05 35.83 -13.30
C ASP A 166 27.20 36.74 -12.06
N LEU A 167 28.09 36.32 -11.14
CA LEU A 167 28.31 37.04 -9.89
C LEU A 167 29.16 38.29 -10.09
N PRO A 168 28.81 39.41 -9.40
CA PRO A 168 29.63 40.64 -9.43
C PRO A 168 30.96 40.42 -8.70
N ALA A 169 31.95 41.29 -8.97
CA ALA A 169 33.29 41.16 -8.42
C ALA A 169 33.36 41.42 -6.89
N ASP A 170 32.33 41.96 -6.33
CA ASP A 170 32.13 42.26 -4.90
C ASP A 170 31.12 41.33 -4.22
N PHE A 171 30.76 40.25 -4.86
CA PHE A 171 29.87 39.19 -4.27
C PHE A 171 30.55 38.60 -3.02
N ASP A 172 29.82 38.57 -1.93
CA ASP A 172 30.23 37.95 -0.67
C ASP A 172 29.33 36.75 -0.37
N PRO A 173 29.84 35.53 -0.45
CA PRO A 173 29.04 34.33 -0.22
C PRO A 173 28.50 34.18 1.22
N GLU A 174 28.99 34.97 2.19
CA GLU A 174 28.49 34.97 3.56
C GLU A 174 27.26 35.88 3.76
N THR A 175 27.03 36.84 2.83
CA THR A 175 25.96 37.84 2.98
C THR A 175 25.06 37.94 1.76
N ASP A 176 25.50 37.52 0.61
CA ASP A 176 24.79 37.64 -0.64
C ASP A 176 24.25 36.30 -1.11
N ASP A 177 22.97 36.21 -1.45
CA ASP A 177 22.37 35.04 -2.04
C ASP A 177 22.62 35.02 -3.55
N LYS A 178 23.39 34.02 -4.00
CA LYS A 178 23.70 33.84 -5.44
C LYS A 178 22.48 33.62 -6.34
N TRP A 179 21.37 33.11 -5.80
CA TRP A 179 20.14 32.89 -6.55
C TRP A 179 19.42 34.19 -6.96
N ASN A 180 19.85 35.32 -6.41
CA ASN A 180 19.37 36.63 -6.83
C ASN A 180 20.11 37.21 -8.06
N TYR A 181 21.10 36.49 -8.59
CA TYR A 181 21.87 36.93 -9.75
C TYR A 181 21.51 36.13 -11.00
N PRO A 182 21.72 36.71 -12.22
CA PRO A 182 21.50 35.97 -13.45
C PRO A 182 22.33 34.70 -13.53
N SER A 183 21.73 33.64 -14.05
CA SER A 183 22.40 32.36 -14.24
C SER A 183 22.19 31.76 -15.60
N THR A 184 23.03 30.81 -15.97
CA THR A 184 22.95 30.06 -17.22
C THR A 184 23.15 28.59 -16.91
N ASP A 185 22.19 27.74 -17.29
CA ASP A 185 22.31 26.30 -17.15
C ASP A 185 23.20 25.72 -18.25
N ILE A 186 24.09 24.82 -17.84
CA ILE A 186 25.05 24.12 -18.71
C ILE A 186 24.86 22.62 -18.51
N PRO A 187 23.77 22.04 -19.01
CA PRO A 187 23.47 20.61 -18.78
C PRO A 187 24.39 19.71 -19.63
N GLY A 188 24.63 18.50 -19.13
CA GLY A 188 25.29 17.43 -19.87
C GLY A 188 24.51 16.12 -19.70
N SER A 189 24.40 15.31 -20.74
CA SER A 189 23.84 13.97 -20.71
C SER A 189 24.75 13.02 -21.46
N TYR A 190 25.24 12.01 -20.76
CA TYR A 190 26.23 11.08 -21.28
C TYR A 190 25.74 9.64 -21.16
N LEU A 191 25.87 8.88 -22.25
CA LEU A 191 25.70 7.45 -22.21
C LEU A 191 27.08 6.79 -22.17
N MET A 192 27.45 6.26 -21.03
CA MET A 192 28.75 5.66 -20.78
C MET A 192 28.67 4.14 -20.85
N HIS A 193 29.61 3.53 -21.57
CA HIS A 193 29.84 2.08 -21.56
C HIS A 193 31.18 1.78 -20.91
N ILE A 194 31.18 0.94 -19.88
CA ILE A 194 32.38 0.60 -19.12
C ILE A 194 32.60 -0.91 -19.04
N ALA A 195 33.87 -1.31 -18.96
CA ALA A 195 34.26 -2.65 -18.64
C ALA A 195 34.11 -2.91 -17.11
N ALA A 196 34.21 -4.18 -16.70
CA ALA A 196 34.08 -4.58 -15.30
C ALA A 196 35.11 -3.91 -14.34
N ASP A 197 36.23 -3.45 -14.85
CA ASP A 197 37.24 -2.73 -14.06
C ASP A 197 37.03 -1.21 -14.03
N GLY A 198 35.94 -0.71 -14.64
CA GLY A 198 35.59 0.69 -14.76
C GLY A 198 36.25 1.41 -15.95
N SER A 199 37.08 0.74 -16.75
CA SER A 199 37.67 1.38 -17.93
C SER A 199 36.61 1.72 -18.98
N THR A 200 36.63 2.95 -19.50
CA THR A 200 35.65 3.44 -20.47
C THR A 200 35.83 2.75 -21.81
N LEU A 201 34.79 2.08 -22.30
CA LEU A 201 34.68 1.50 -23.63
C LEU A 201 34.08 2.50 -24.62
N ALA A 202 33.06 3.24 -24.19
CA ALA A 202 32.49 4.36 -24.94
C ALA A 202 31.99 5.44 -23.97
N ASN A 203 32.00 6.69 -24.42
CA ASN A 203 31.41 7.82 -23.72
C ASN A 203 30.76 8.73 -24.77
N ILE A 204 29.44 8.71 -24.83
CA ILE A 204 28.65 9.38 -25.86
C ILE A 204 27.97 10.57 -25.21
N ASP A 205 28.35 11.77 -25.66
CA ASP A 205 27.65 12.99 -25.29
C ASP A 205 26.35 13.08 -26.12
N LEU A 206 25.23 12.78 -25.47
CA LEU A 206 23.93 12.75 -26.12
C LEU A 206 23.50 14.13 -26.62
N LEU A 207 23.96 15.21 -25.99
CA LEU A 207 23.64 16.58 -26.38
C LEU A 207 24.47 17.05 -27.58
N ALA A 208 25.60 16.41 -27.85
CA ALA A 208 26.45 16.70 -29.03
C ALA A 208 26.18 15.77 -30.21
N ALA A 209 25.40 14.69 -30.01
CA ALA A 209 25.15 13.65 -31.01
C ALA A 209 24.46 14.17 -32.29
N ASP A 210 23.63 15.20 -32.19
CA ASP A 210 23.12 15.98 -33.30
C ASP A 210 22.84 17.42 -32.82
N ASP A 211 23.59 18.36 -33.40
CA ASP A 211 23.54 19.79 -33.05
C ASP A 211 22.15 20.45 -33.23
N SER A 212 21.30 19.90 -34.07
CA SER A 212 19.97 20.46 -34.33
C SER A 212 18.82 19.78 -33.59
N ALA A 213 18.85 18.44 -33.43
CA ALA A 213 17.71 17.69 -33.00
C ALA A 213 17.60 17.58 -31.49
N LEU A 214 18.72 17.58 -30.75
CA LEU A 214 18.71 17.44 -29.26
C LEU A 214 18.76 18.78 -28.53
N LYS A 215 19.23 19.86 -29.19
CA LYS A 215 19.35 21.19 -28.58
C LYS A 215 18.16 22.13 -28.78
N GLU A 216 17.37 21.96 -29.84
CA GLU A 216 16.26 22.91 -30.14
C GLU A 216 14.94 22.57 -29.41
N ASP A 217 14.72 21.31 -28.97
CA ASP A 217 13.45 20.87 -28.43
C ASP A 217 13.51 20.47 -26.92
N SER A 218 14.67 20.58 -26.28
CA SER A 218 14.80 20.16 -24.90
C SER A 218 14.73 21.34 -23.93
N MET A 219 13.76 21.34 -23.05
CA MET A 219 13.78 22.18 -21.84
C MET A 219 14.89 21.70 -20.91
N GLY A 220 16.17 21.91 -21.26
CA GLY A 220 17.30 21.57 -20.40
C GLY A 220 17.74 20.11 -20.43
N SER A 221 17.41 19.36 -21.51
CA SER A 221 18.01 18.03 -21.80
C SER A 221 18.02 16.99 -20.69
N ASN A 222 16.92 16.81 -20.00
CA ASN A 222 16.80 15.74 -19.02
C ASN A 222 16.47 14.42 -19.74
N ILE A 223 17.50 13.75 -20.27
CA ILE A 223 17.32 12.35 -20.68
C ILE A 223 16.99 11.54 -19.41
N SER A 224 15.83 10.92 -19.39
CA SER A 224 15.28 10.24 -18.19
C SER A 224 15.45 8.73 -18.22
N SER A 225 15.60 8.14 -19.41
CA SER A 225 15.79 6.70 -19.57
C SER A 225 16.55 6.35 -20.83
N PHE A 226 17.14 5.16 -20.85
CA PHE A 226 17.83 4.61 -22.02
C PHE A 226 17.61 3.09 -22.09
N ALA A 227 17.90 2.55 -23.29
CA ALA A 227 18.05 1.11 -23.50
C ALA A 227 19.09 0.85 -24.61
N VAL A 228 19.58 -0.39 -24.68
CA VAL A 228 20.54 -0.83 -25.69
C VAL A 228 20.06 -2.16 -26.27
N ASP A 229 19.96 -2.28 -27.59
CA ASP A 229 19.59 -3.55 -28.23
C ASP A 229 20.82 -4.45 -28.49
N ALA A 230 20.57 -5.70 -28.89
CA ALA A 230 21.63 -6.67 -29.19
C ALA A 230 22.51 -6.30 -30.38
N ALA A 231 22.06 -5.39 -31.24
CA ALA A 231 22.86 -4.89 -32.37
C ALA A 231 23.76 -3.72 -31.96
N GLY A 232 23.60 -3.22 -30.70
CA GLY A 232 24.32 -2.08 -30.16
C GLY A 232 23.70 -0.74 -30.51
N ASN A 233 22.46 -0.70 -31.04
CA ASN A 233 21.75 0.57 -31.16
C ASN A 233 21.37 1.11 -29.81
N LEU A 234 21.46 2.40 -29.65
CA LEU A 234 21.20 3.10 -28.40
C LEU A 234 19.87 3.85 -28.50
N TYR A 235 19.11 3.80 -27.45
CA TYR A 235 17.83 4.48 -27.32
C TYR A 235 17.90 5.39 -26.09
N ALA A 236 17.54 6.65 -26.26
CA ALA A 236 17.49 7.61 -25.16
C ALA A 236 16.13 8.33 -25.19
N SER A 237 15.53 8.57 -24.05
CA SER A 237 14.24 9.25 -23.93
C SER A 237 14.34 10.44 -23.00
N ASP A 238 13.80 11.58 -23.45
CA ASP A 238 13.34 12.65 -22.58
C ASP A 238 11.81 12.51 -22.36
N TYR A 239 11.17 13.46 -21.70
CA TYR A 239 9.72 13.38 -21.45
C TYR A 239 8.85 13.48 -22.71
N THR A 240 9.40 13.88 -23.85
CA THR A 240 8.65 14.19 -25.07
C THR A 240 9.08 13.38 -26.28
N ASN A 241 10.29 12.86 -26.31
CA ASN A 241 10.86 12.21 -27.49
C ASN A 241 11.66 10.95 -27.14
N VAL A 242 11.76 10.05 -28.13
CA VAL A 242 12.72 8.93 -28.11
C VAL A 242 13.71 9.11 -29.26
N TYR A 243 14.97 9.10 -28.92
CA TYR A 243 16.09 9.24 -29.84
C TYR A 243 16.73 7.87 -30.06
N VAL A 244 16.88 7.45 -31.30
CA VAL A 244 17.54 6.20 -31.70
C VAL A 244 18.87 6.53 -32.35
N LEU A 245 19.96 6.02 -31.79
CA LEU A 245 21.32 6.26 -32.25
C LEU A 245 21.98 4.94 -32.66
N ASP A 246 23.02 5.01 -33.50
CA ASP A 246 23.88 3.84 -33.74
C ASP A 246 24.88 3.63 -32.59
N ALA A 247 25.65 2.54 -32.66
CA ALA A 247 26.66 2.18 -31.66
C ALA A 247 27.75 3.24 -31.42
N GLU A 248 27.97 4.11 -32.37
CA GLU A 248 28.90 5.24 -32.27
C GLU A 248 28.25 6.52 -31.72
N GLY A 249 26.96 6.47 -31.42
CA GLY A 249 26.20 7.59 -30.83
C GLY A 249 25.67 8.58 -31.85
N LYS A 250 25.64 8.24 -33.14
CA LYS A 250 25.07 9.09 -34.16
C LYS A 250 23.57 8.89 -34.28
N LEU A 251 22.80 9.99 -34.27
CA LEU A 251 21.35 9.95 -34.41
C LEU A 251 20.92 9.33 -35.75
N LEU A 252 20.13 8.26 -35.66
CA LEU A 252 19.51 7.58 -36.79
C LEU A 252 18.13 8.17 -37.11
N PHE A 253 17.30 8.39 -36.08
CA PHE A 253 16.01 9.05 -36.16
C PHE A 253 15.47 9.39 -34.76
N LYS A 254 14.42 10.20 -34.71
CA LYS A 254 13.68 10.60 -33.49
C LYS A 254 12.22 10.22 -33.65
N LEU A 255 11.59 9.76 -32.57
CA LEU A 255 10.15 9.53 -32.46
C LEU A 255 9.55 10.55 -31.51
N ASP A 256 8.36 11.04 -31.84
CA ASP A 256 7.55 11.85 -30.96
C ASP A 256 6.95 10.92 -29.88
N GLY A 257 7.31 11.14 -28.63
CA GLY A 257 6.86 10.38 -27.47
C GLY A 257 5.69 11.03 -26.73
N SER A 258 5.18 12.17 -27.20
CA SER A 258 4.09 12.88 -26.53
C SER A 258 2.79 12.09 -26.44
N GLU A 259 2.57 11.12 -27.34
CA GLU A 259 1.43 10.19 -27.31
C GLU A 259 1.64 9.09 -26.27
N TYR A 260 2.89 8.70 -25.98
CA TYR A 260 3.24 7.59 -25.13
C TYR A 260 4.26 8.03 -24.07
N SER A 261 3.77 8.65 -22.99
CA SER A 261 4.63 9.04 -21.88
C SER A 261 4.99 7.82 -21.04
N GLY A 262 6.25 7.39 -21.04
CA GLY A 262 6.70 6.21 -20.30
C GLY A 262 8.21 6.04 -20.33
N SER A 263 8.71 5.03 -19.62
CA SER A 263 10.13 4.71 -19.55
C SER A 263 10.53 3.73 -20.65
N LEU A 264 11.71 3.91 -21.23
CA LEU A 264 12.32 2.92 -22.12
C LEU A 264 12.63 1.64 -21.36
N CYS A 265 12.29 0.52 -21.94
CA CYS A 265 12.68 -0.79 -21.46
C CYS A 265 13.02 -1.74 -22.59
N GLN A 266 13.76 -2.77 -22.28
CA GLN A 266 14.09 -3.87 -23.17
C GLN A 266 13.32 -5.11 -22.71
N LEU A 267 12.47 -5.68 -23.57
CA LEU A 267 11.80 -6.94 -23.26
C LEU A 267 12.63 -8.15 -23.71
N LYS A 268 13.16 -8.10 -24.92
CA LYS A 268 14.11 -9.07 -25.47
C LYS A 268 15.33 -8.40 -26.02
N ALA A 269 16.35 -9.16 -26.31
CA ALA A 269 17.62 -8.65 -26.83
C ALA A 269 17.47 -7.71 -28.05
N ASP A 270 16.45 -7.89 -28.88
CA ASP A 270 16.14 -7.11 -30.08
C ASP A 270 14.86 -6.28 -29.97
N GLN A 271 14.20 -6.27 -28.81
CA GLN A 271 12.94 -5.54 -28.59
C GLN A 271 13.10 -4.45 -27.54
N VAL A 272 13.29 -3.24 -28.02
CA VAL A 272 13.27 -2.02 -27.19
C VAL A 272 12.02 -1.21 -27.47
N GLY A 273 11.42 -0.65 -26.45
CA GLY A 273 10.23 0.16 -26.56
C GLY A 273 9.92 0.94 -25.29
N ILE A 274 8.76 1.56 -25.24
CA ILE A 274 8.26 2.28 -24.07
C ILE A 274 7.25 1.43 -23.33
N LEU A 275 7.36 1.40 -22.01
CA LEU A 275 6.35 0.91 -21.11
C LEU A 275 5.39 2.08 -20.78
N TRP A 276 4.20 2.03 -21.33
CA TRP A 276 3.22 3.10 -21.28
C TRP A 276 1.95 2.67 -20.55
N TYR A 277 1.43 3.55 -19.69
CA TYR A 277 0.16 3.32 -19.00
C TYR A 277 -0.96 4.15 -19.64
N ASN A 278 -1.97 3.47 -20.19
CA ASN A 278 -3.16 4.10 -20.74
C ASN A 278 -4.21 4.34 -19.65
N TYR A 279 -4.35 5.58 -19.23
CA TYR A 279 -5.42 6.02 -18.34
C TYR A 279 -6.70 6.17 -19.20
N VAL A 280 -7.61 5.22 -19.09
CA VAL A 280 -8.95 5.35 -19.67
C VAL A 280 -9.84 5.98 -18.62
N ASP A 281 -10.46 7.11 -18.99
CA ASP A 281 -11.49 7.73 -18.16
C ASP A 281 -12.68 6.77 -17.99
N ASP A 282 -13.03 6.43 -16.76
CA ASP A 282 -14.14 5.55 -16.37
C ASP A 282 -15.53 6.16 -16.66
N THR A 283 -15.63 7.03 -17.65
CA THR A 283 -16.94 7.53 -18.08
C THR A 283 -17.81 6.39 -18.62
N ALA A 284 -19.12 6.50 -18.45
CA ALA A 284 -20.09 5.51 -18.92
C ALA A 284 -19.99 5.18 -20.43
N ALA A 285 -19.24 5.98 -21.21
CA ALA A 285 -18.95 5.74 -22.62
C ALA A 285 -17.81 4.72 -22.83
N ASN A 286 -16.92 4.57 -21.88
CA ASN A 286 -15.73 3.70 -21.95
C ASN A 286 -15.82 2.49 -20.99
N ALA A 287 -16.87 2.42 -20.17
CA ALA A 287 -17.09 1.29 -19.27
C ALA A 287 -17.12 -0.03 -20.05
N GLY A 288 -16.14 -0.89 -19.81
CA GLY A 288 -15.96 -2.16 -20.53
C GLY A 288 -15.16 -2.07 -21.82
N SER A 289 -14.39 -0.98 -22.06
CA SER A 289 -13.37 -0.96 -23.10
C SER A 289 -12.10 -1.66 -22.58
N ASP A 290 -11.57 -2.64 -23.34
CA ASP A 290 -10.29 -3.32 -23.07
C ASP A 290 -9.05 -2.41 -23.29
N GLU A 291 -9.24 -1.09 -23.32
CA GLU A 291 -8.19 -0.13 -23.70
C GLU A 291 -7.38 0.42 -22.53
N GLY A 292 -7.85 0.28 -21.29
CA GLY A 292 -7.11 0.69 -20.09
C GLY A 292 -5.99 -0.28 -19.72
N GLY A 293 -5.00 0.21 -18.96
CA GLY A 293 -3.89 -0.57 -18.43
C GLY A 293 -2.54 -0.31 -19.10
N GLN A 294 -1.58 -1.15 -18.81
CA GLN A 294 -0.20 -0.97 -19.26
C GLN A 294 0.06 -1.66 -20.60
N TYR A 295 0.84 -0.99 -21.45
CA TYR A 295 1.21 -1.47 -22.77
C TYR A 295 2.73 -1.33 -22.99
N PHE A 296 3.30 -2.26 -23.73
CA PHE A 296 4.61 -2.11 -24.34
C PHE A 296 4.44 -1.64 -25.78
N ILE A 297 5.11 -0.55 -26.13
CA ILE A 297 5.11 0.05 -27.48
C ILE A 297 6.50 -0.09 -28.06
N PRO A 298 6.76 -1.07 -28.95
CA PRO A 298 8.09 -1.26 -29.49
C PRO A 298 8.51 -0.15 -30.47
N VAL A 299 9.80 0.14 -30.54
CA VAL A 299 10.40 0.95 -31.60
C VAL A 299 10.67 0.06 -32.81
N ASP A 300 10.08 0.37 -33.93
CA ASP A 300 10.34 -0.33 -35.21
C ASP A 300 11.45 0.38 -35.99
N LEU A 301 12.63 -0.26 -36.06
CA LEU A 301 13.80 0.28 -36.73
C LEU A 301 13.67 0.31 -38.27
N GLU A 302 12.86 -0.59 -38.87
CA GLU A 302 12.69 -0.64 -40.32
C GLU A 302 11.80 0.50 -40.80
N THR A 303 10.69 0.71 -40.16
CA THR A 303 9.70 1.75 -40.48
C THR A 303 10.02 3.09 -39.84
N LYS A 304 10.92 3.12 -38.84
CA LYS A 304 11.29 4.29 -38.06
C LYS A 304 10.05 4.93 -37.41
N ALA A 305 9.23 4.11 -36.81
CA ALA A 305 7.96 4.48 -36.23
C ALA A 305 7.68 3.64 -34.95
N TRP A 306 6.63 3.99 -34.22
CA TRP A 306 6.11 3.13 -33.18
C TRP A 306 5.52 1.85 -33.81
N GLY A 307 5.84 0.71 -33.23
CA GLY A 307 5.27 -0.59 -33.61
C GLY A 307 3.87 -0.82 -33.01
N GLU A 308 3.36 -2.04 -33.20
CA GLU A 308 2.06 -2.42 -32.64
C GLU A 308 2.13 -2.53 -31.12
N LYS A 309 1.22 -1.84 -30.41
CA LYS A 309 1.14 -1.87 -28.95
C LYS A 309 0.74 -3.26 -28.45
N GLN A 310 1.43 -3.76 -27.46
CA GLN A 310 1.20 -5.05 -26.82
C GLN A 310 0.72 -4.82 -25.40
N LYS A 311 -0.47 -5.33 -25.05
CA LYS A 311 -1.02 -5.19 -23.68
C LYS A 311 -0.19 -6.03 -22.71
N MET A 312 0.23 -5.42 -21.62
CA MET A 312 0.97 -6.09 -20.56
C MET A 312 0.00 -6.95 -19.71
N PRO A 313 0.42 -8.10 -19.19
CA PRO A 313 -0.44 -8.98 -18.39
C PRO A 313 -0.81 -8.41 -17.03
N VAL A 314 -0.01 -7.46 -16.55
CA VAL A 314 -0.17 -6.78 -15.26
C VAL A 314 0.40 -5.36 -15.38
N ASN A 315 -0.01 -4.48 -14.48
CA ASN A 315 0.64 -3.19 -14.31
C ASN A 315 1.90 -3.40 -13.47
N THR A 316 3.07 -3.19 -14.05
CA THR A 316 4.36 -3.32 -13.36
C THR A 316 5.33 -2.23 -13.81
N TRP A 317 6.16 -1.79 -12.90
CA TRP A 317 7.23 -0.81 -13.18
C TRP A 317 8.60 -1.47 -13.28
N THR A 318 8.72 -2.72 -12.83
CA THR A 318 9.99 -3.46 -12.80
C THR A 318 9.94 -4.62 -13.80
N VAL A 319 10.58 -4.42 -14.94
CA VAL A 319 10.66 -5.39 -16.04
C VAL A 319 12.12 -5.70 -16.32
N TYR A 320 12.43 -6.98 -16.52
CA TYR A 320 13.77 -7.45 -16.90
C TYR A 320 13.73 -8.12 -18.26
N PRO A 321 14.80 -8.01 -19.06
CA PRO A 321 14.88 -8.69 -20.35
C PRO A 321 14.63 -10.19 -20.23
N GLY A 322 13.87 -10.71 -21.19
CA GLY A 322 13.59 -12.15 -21.31
C GLY A 322 14.74 -12.92 -21.95
N ASP A 323 14.49 -14.21 -22.14
CA ASP A 323 15.41 -15.17 -22.75
C ASP A 323 14.72 -16.00 -23.86
N ASP A 324 15.25 -17.16 -24.18
CA ASP A 324 14.64 -18.08 -25.17
C ASP A 324 13.30 -18.68 -24.66
N THR A 325 12.99 -18.58 -23.35
CA THR A 325 11.81 -19.20 -22.73
C THR A 325 10.68 -18.17 -22.54
N TYR A 326 11.02 -16.97 -22.05
CA TYR A 326 10.08 -15.92 -21.76
C TYR A 326 10.38 -14.65 -22.54
N ASP A 327 9.33 -13.92 -22.88
CA ASP A 327 9.49 -12.63 -23.56
C ASP A 327 10.05 -11.55 -22.60
N PHE A 328 9.70 -11.64 -21.32
CA PHE A 328 10.26 -10.81 -20.26
C PHE A 328 10.01 -11.42 -18.88
N TYR A 329 10.72 -10.91 -17.88
CA TYR A 329 10.48 -11.16 -16.48
C TYR A 329 9.93 -9.89 -15.81
N TYR A 330 9.12 -10.05 -14.78
CA TYR A 330 8.64 -8.92 -13.97
C TYR A 330 8.53 -9.28 -12.50
N ASP A 331 8.72 -8.28 -11.63
CA ASP A 331 8.54 -8.37 -10.19
C ASP A 331 7.31 -7.54 -9.79
N ASN A 332 6.40 -8.14 -9.01
CA ASN A 332 5.24 -7.47 -8.44
C ASN A 332 5.36 -7.27 -6.92
N ASN A 333 6.58 -7.18 -6.38
CA ASN A 333 6.93 -7.09 -4.97
C ASN A 333 6.59 -8.32 -4.11
N SER A 334 5.90 -9.30 -4.65
CA SER A 334 5.61 -10.56 -3.97
C SER A 334 6.26 -11.75 -4.67
N ASN A 335 6.33 -11.69 -5.99
CA ASN A 335 6.79 -12.78 -6.84
C ASN A 335 7.53 -12.25 -8.07
N ILE A 336 8.47 -13.05 -8.59
CA ILE A 336 9.01 -12.86 -9.93
C ILE A 336 8.36 -13.86 -10.87
N TYR A 337 7.86 -13.36 -11.99
CA TYR A 337 7.23 -14.12 -13.05
C TYR A 337 8.02 -14.04 -14.35
N GLY A 338 8.02 -15.13 -15.13
CA GLY A 338 8.36 -15.12 -16.53
C GLY A 338 7.08 -15.17 -17.37
N TYR A 339 6.96 -14.30 -18.38
CA TYR A 339 5.77 -14.19 -19.21
C TYR A 339 6.07 -14.44 -20.69
N SER A 340 5.12 -15.06 -21.40
CA SER A 340 5.20 -15.28 -22.84
C SER A 340 3.95 -14.77 -23.55
N PHE A 341 4.11 -13.79 -24.43
CA PHE A 341 3.03 -13.28 -25.29
C PHE A 341 2.47 -14.32 -26.26
N ALA A 342 3.33 -15.23 -26.72
CA ALA A 342 2.91 -16.24 -27.70
C ALA A 342 1.88 -17.21 -27.15
N THR A 343 1.91 -17.49 -25.85
CA THR A 343 1.02 -18.42 -25.16
C THR A 343 0.05 -17.75 -24.21
N ASP A 344 0.20 -16.44 -24.03
CA ASP A 344 -0.54 -15.66 -23.03
C ASP A 344 -0.49 -16.34 -21.65
N SER A 345 0.70 -16.67 -21.21
CA SER A 345 0.90 -17.41 -19.96
C SER A 345 2.07 -16.88 -19.15
N LYS A 346 1.94 -16.99 -17.83
CA LYS A 346 2.97 -16.66 -16.87
C LYS A 346 3.33 -17.87 -16.01
N ASP A 347 4.62 -18.03 -15.74
CA ASP A 347 5.13 -18.96 -14.74
C ASP A 347 5.65 -18.18 -13.54
N LYS A 348 5.21 -18.52 -12.33
CA LYS A 348 5.81 -18.02 -11.10
C LYS A 348 7.18 -18.68 -10.91
N LEU A 349 8.24 -17.90 -10.89
CA LEU A 349 9.62 -18.36 -10.78
C LEU A 349 10.13 -18.28 -9.35
N VAL A 350 9.87 -17.14 -8.70
CA VAL A 350 10.26 -16.87 -7.32
C VAL A 350 9.02 -16.40 -6.56
N ASP A 351 8.84 -16.94 -5.37
CA ASP A 351 7.96 -16.39 -4.34
C ASP A 351 8.87 -15.91 -3.19
N TRP A 352 8.95 -14.60 -2.99
CA TRP A 352 9.85 -14.01 -2.00
C TRP A 352 9.56 -14.49 -0.57
N MET A 353 8.28 -14.58 -0.20
CA MET A 353 7.90 -15.09 1.14
C MET A 353 8.21 -16.57 1.30
N ALA A 354 8.03 -17.37 0.24
CA ALA A 354 8.38 -18.77 0.27
C ALA A 354 9.91 -19.00 0.43
N CYS A 355 10.70 -17.99 0.06
CA CYS A 355 12.15 -17.95 0.29
C CYS A 355 12.52 -17.31 1.64
N ASP A 356 11.56 -17.04 2.51
CA ASP A 356 11.73 -16.32 3.79
C ASP A 356 12.28 -14.89 3.63
N VAL A 357 11.98 -14.21 2.53
CA VAL A 357 12.40 -12.84 2.24
C VAL A 357 11.25 -11.86 2.50
N ASN A 358 11.54 -10.84 3.29
CA ASN A 358 10.64 -9.71 3.48
C ASN A 358 10.90 -8.63 2.42
N THR A 359 9.92 -8.38 1.56
CA THR A 359 10.04 -7.41 0.48
C THR A 359 9.64 -6.00 0.87
N ASN A 360 9.19 -5.77 2.09
CA ASN A 360 8.69 -4.47 2.53
C ASN A 360 9.73 -3.35 2.39
N ASN A 361 10.97 -3.64 2.80
CA ASN A 361 12.08 -2.68 2.72
C ASN A 361 13.00 -2.96 1.54
N MET A 362 12.57 -3.81 0.59
CA MET A 362 13.33 -4.13 -0.60
C MET A 362 12.98 -3.14 -1.72
N TYR A 363 13.95 -2.41 -2.20
CA TYR A 363 13.74 -1.33 -3.17
C TYR A 363 14.49 -1.54 -4.50
N ASN A 364 15.37 -2.53 -4.56
CA ASN A 364 16.07 -2.87 -5.78
C ASN A 364 16.14 -4.39 -5.93
N THR A 365 15.86 -4.89 -7.14
CA THR A 365 16.02 -6.29 -7.52
C THR A 365 16.84 -6.40 -8.78
N ALA A 366 17.55 -7.51 -8.95
CA ALA A 366 18.33 -7.81 -10.14
C ALA A 366 18.38 -9.32 -10.41
N ILE A 367 18.39 -9.70 -11.68
CA ILE A 367 18.56 -11.10 -12.11
C ILE A 367 19.95 -11.25 -12.72
N LEU A 368 20.77 -12.14 -12.14
CA LEU A 368 22.12 -12.41 -12.61
C LEU A 368 22.10 -13.43 -13.75
N SER A 369 23.11 -13.39 -14.62
CA SER A 369 23.19 -14.26 -15.80
C SER A 369 23.31 -15.76 -15.47
N ASP A 370 23.69 -16.14 -14.23
CA ASP A 370 23.74 -17.51 -13.74
C ASP A 370 22.38 -17.97 -13.12
N GLY A 371 21.34 -17.13 -13.16
CA GLY A 371 20.00 -17.43 -12.69
C GLY A 371 19.79 -17.17 -11.19
N ARG A 372 20.75 -16.62 -10.49
CA ARG A 372 20.56 -16.06 -9.15
C ARG A 372 19.70 -14.81 -9.23
N VAL A 373 18.97 -14.53 -8.16
CA VAL A 373 18.19 -13.31 -8.02
C VAL A 373 18.69 -12.55 -6.79
N ALA A 374 18.95 -11.29 -6.95
CA ALA A 374 19.38 -10.41 -5.85
C ALA A 374 18.31 -9.39 -5.51
N GLY A 375 18.16 -9.08 -4.23
CA GLY A 375 17.36 -7.98 -3.71
C GLY A 375 18.19 -7.17 -2.73
N MET A 376 17.93 -5.89 -2.62
CA MET A 376 18.59 -5.04 -1.64
C MET A 376 17.55 -4.44 -0.71
N THR A 377 17.78 -4.58 0.59
CA THR A 377 16.95 -3.99 1.64
C THR A 377 17.73 -2.93 2.40
N GLN A 378 17.02 -1.99 2.98
CA GLN A 378 17.57 -1.01 3.90
C GLN A 378 16.77 -0.99 5.20
N GLU A 379 17.48 -0.81 6.30
CA GLU A 379 16.92 -0.66 7.63
C GLU A 379 17.49 0.58 8.30
N TYR A 380 16.63 1.41 8.87
CA TYR A 380 17.02 2.58 9.61
C TYR A 380 17.19 2.20 11.09
N THR A 381 18.40 2.29 11.60
CA THR A 381 18.73 2.01 13.01
C THR A 381 19.24 3.28 13.67
N GLY A 382 18.33 4.08 14.23
CA GLY A 382 18.65 5.42 14.73
C GLY A 382 19.15 6.33 13.60
N ASP A 383 20.37 6.83 13.70
CA ASP A 383 20.97 7.77 12.72
C ASP A 383 21.72 7.06 11.57
N THR A 384 21.70 5.73 11.52
CA THR A 384 22.44 4.96 10.50
C THR A 384 21.50 4.12 9.65
N THR A 385 21.80 4.06 8.35
CA THR A 385 21.13 3.14 7.42
C THR A 385 21.99 1.91 7.21
N VAL A 386 21.44 0.74 7.50
CA VAL A 386 22.08 -0.55 7.24
C VAL A 386 21.53 -1.12 5.95
N TYR A 387 22.42 -1.44 5.02
CA TYR A 387 22.07 -2.08 3.76
C TYR A 387 22.39 -3.56 3.80
N GLN A 388 21.43 -4.40 3.39
CA GLN A 388 21.63 -5.84 3.31
C GLN A 388 21.30 -6.32 1.89
N LEU A 389 22.22 -7.11 1.33
CA LEU A 389 22.01 -7.82 0.07
C LEU A 389 21.41 -9.18 0.36
N ILE A 390 20.34 -9.50 -0.34
CA ILE A 390 19.68 -10.80 -0.34
C ILE A 390 19.98 -11.47 -1.67
N VAL A 391 20.59 -12.66 -1.64
CA VAL A 391 20.88 -13.43 -2.86
C VAL A 391 20.16 -14.76 -2.80
N LEU A 392 19.27 -15.00 -3.75
CA LEU A 392 18.55 -16.26 -3.92
C LEU A 392 19.35 -17.21 -4.80
N HIS A 393 19.70 -18.38 -4.25
CA HIS A 393 20.30 -19.46 -4.99
C HIS A 393 19.26 -20.52 -5.35
N ARG A 394 19.20 -20.89 -6.62
CA ARG A 394 18.36 -21.98 -7.05
C ARG A 394 18.92 -23.31 -6.54
N VAL A 395 18.08 -24.07 -5.85
CA VAL A 395 18.45 -25.34 -5.22
C VAL A 395 17.50 -26.47 -5.62
N ASP A 396 17.95 -27.71 -5.41
CA ASP A 396 17.05 -28.86 -5.48
C ASP A 396 16.09 -28.82 -4.27
N ALA A 397 14.81 -29.15 -4.48
CA ALA A 397 13.82 -29.13 -3.41
C ALA A 397 14.19 -30.02 -2.21
N SER A 398 15.01 -31.05 -2.42
CA SER A 398 15.54 -31.93 -1.36
C SER A 398 16.57 -31.24 -0.43
N GLU A 399 17.10 -30.09 -0.81
CA GLU A 399 18.04 -29.31 0.02
C GLU A 399 17.32 -28.39 1.02
N ILE A 400 16.01 -28.19 0.82
CA ILE A 400 15.20 -27.35 1.71
C ILE A 400 14.83 -28.15 2.95
N LYS A 401 15.07 -27.57 4.14
CA LYS A 401 14.70 -28.16 5.42
C LYS A 401 13.16 -28.33 5.47
N GLU A 402 12.70 -29.55 5.64
CA GLU A 402 11.29 -29.86 5.80
C GLU A 402 10.75 -29.22 7.09
N LYS A 403 9.67 -28.47 6.97
CA LYS A 403 8.86 -27.96 8.08
C LYS A 403 7.40 -28.30 7.81
N THR A 404 6.61 -28.44 8.87
CA THR A 404 5.16 -28.54 8.71
C THR A 404 4.60 -27.20 8.28
N VAL A 405 3.90 -27.18 7.16
CA VAL A 405 3.30 -25.97 6.59
C VAL A 405 1.88 -25.78 7.14
N LEU A 406 1.60 -24.61 7.71
CA LEU A 406 0.25 -24.12 7.97
C LEU A 406 -0.12 -23.11 6.87
N THR A 407 -1.30 -23.25 6.32
CA THR A 407 -1.81 -22.34 5.29
C THR A 407 -2.57 -21.19 5.90
N LEU A 408 -2.27 -19.95 5.48
CA LEU A 408 -3.00 -18.76 5.86
C LEU A 408 -3.66 -18.15 4.61
N ALA A 409 -4.98 -18.07 4.59
CA ALA A 409 -5.74 -17.41 3.53
C ALA A 409 -5.95 -15.93 3.84
N CYS A 410 -5.80 -15.06 2.84
CA CYS A 410 -6.06 -13.62 2.95
C CYS A 410 -6.66 -13.04 1.66
N MET A 411 -7.20 -11.83 1.76
CA MET A 411 -7.61 -10.96 0.65
C MET A 411 -6.70 -9.74 0.58
N GLY A 412 -5.42 -9.96 0.36
CA GLY A 412 -4.35 -8.99 0.50
C GLY A 412 -3.63 -9.11 1.84
N LEU A 413 -2.33 -9.26 1.77
CA LEU A 413 -1.50 -9.43 2.97
C LEU A 413 -1.06 -8.06 3.48
N ASP A 414 -1.38 -7.78 4.75
CA ASP A 414 -0.91 -6.60 5.44
C ASP A 414 0.64 -6.53 5.51
N TRP A 415 1.17 -5.32 5.39
CA TRP A 415 2.60 -5.05 5.37
C TRP A 415 3.34 -5.54 6.64
N ASN A 416 2.81 -5.22 7.83
CA ASN A 416 3.42 -5.61 9.09
C ASN A 416 3.32 -7.13 9.30
N LEU A 417 2.16 -7.70 8.98
CA LEU A 417 1.95 -9.14 9.08
C LEU A 417 2.89 -9.92 8.14
N ARG A 418 3.20 -9.39 6.95
CA ARG A 418 4.21 -9.98 6.05
C ARG A 418 5.56 -10.11 6.73
N SER A 419 6.05 -9.03 7.33
CA SER A 419 7.33 -9.02 8.06
C SER A 419 7.35 -10.04 9.18
N GLN A 420 6.30 -10.05 9.98
CA GLN A 420 6.15 -10.94 11.12
C GLN A 420 6.08 -12.41 10.71
N ILE A 421 5.39 -12.75 9.61
CA ILE A 421 5.36 -14.11 9.05
C ILE A 421 6.74 -14.57 8.61
N VAL A 422 7.49 -13.70 7.90
CA VAL A 422 8.85 -14.04 7.46
C VAL A 422 9.75 -14.29 8.67
N GLU A 423 9.69 -13.44 9.68
CA GLU A 423 10.47 -13.61 10.92
C GLU A 423 10.08 -14.91 11.66
N TYR A 424 8.78 -15.20 11.77
CA TYR A 424 8.30 -16.46 12.33
C TYR A 424 8.80 -17.66 11.54
N ASN A 425 8.74 -17.63 10.22
CA ASN A 425 9.20 -18.73 9.36
C ASN A 425 10.72 -18.95 9.49
N LYS A 426 11.51 -17.89 9.65
CA LYS A 426 12.97 -17.97 9.88
C LYS A 426 13.30 -18.55 11.25
N SER A 427 12.60 -18.12 12.29
CA SER A 427 12.90 -18.48 13.68
C SER A 427 12.29 -19.82 14.11
N ASN A 428 11.20 -20.27 13.51
CA ASN A 428 10.54 -21.52 13.88
C ASN A 428 11.13 -22.73 13.13
N ASP A 429 11.61 -23.72 13.87
CA ASP A 429 12.25 -24.91 13.31
C ASP A 429 11.28 -26.02 12.86
N GLN A 430 10.03 -26.00 13.31
CA GLN A 430 9.07 -27.08 13.10
C GLN A 430 7.95 -26.70 12.14
N TYR A 431 7.51 -25.45 12.19
CA TYR A 431 6.37 -24.94 11.44
C TYR A 431 6.76 -23.76 10.57
N ARG A 432 6.03 -23.57 9.49
CA ARG A 432 6.05 -22.35 8.70
C ARG A 432 4.63 -22.00 8.24
N ILE A 433 4.41 -20.70 8.04
CA ILE A 433 3.19 -20.18 7.46
C ILE A 433 3.39 -20.00 5.95
N ASN A 434 2.51 -20.58 5.16
CA ASN A 434 2.42 -20.31 3.74
C ASN A 434 1.16 -19.50 3.47
N VAL A 435 1.32 -18.34 2.88
CA VAL A 435 0.22 -17.42 2.58
C VAL A 435 -0.38 -17.77 1.23
N ILE A 436 -1.70 -17.82 1.20
CA ILE A 436 -2.49 -17.94 -0.04
C ILE A 436 -3.28 -16.64 -0.16
N ASP A 437 -2.83 -15.76 -1.03
CA ASP A 437 -3.48 -14.48 -1.28
C ASP A 437 -4.53 -14.62 -2.37
N TYR A 438 -5.79 -14.58 -1.97
CA TYR A 438 -6.92 -14.70 -2.89
C TYR A 438 -7.26 -13.37 -3.57
N SER A 439 -6.66 -12.25 -3.19
CA SER A 439 -6.83 -10.98 -3.92
C SER A 439 -6.35 -11.06 -5.37
N GLU A 440 -5.41 -11.99 -5.66
CA GLU A 440 -4.94 -12.26 -7.03
C GLU A 440 -6.06 -12.69 -8.01
N TYR A 441 -7.23 -13.11 -7.50
CA TYR A 441 -8.38 -13.48 -8.32
C TYR A 441 -9.35 -12.33 -8.57
N ALA A 442 -9.18 -11.18 -7.87
CA ALA A 442 -9.98 -10.00 -8.10
C ALA A 442 -9.75 -9.44 -9.52
N THR A 443 -10.80 -8.94 -10.13
CA THR A 443 -10.76 -8.26 -11.43
C THR A 443 -11.48 -6.93 -11.32
N ASP A 444 -11.30 -6.04 -12.29
CA ASP A 444 -12.01 -4.75 -12.35
C ASP A 444 -13.55 -4.93 -12.40
N ASP A 445 -14.02 -6.07 -12.93
CA ASP A 445 -15.45 -6.41 -13.01
C ASP A 445 -15.98 -7.17 -11.78
N ASP A 446 -15.10 -7.81 -10.97
CA ASP A 446 -15.48 -8.61 -9.80
C ASP A 446 -14.39 -8.57 -8.72
N TYR A 447 -14.47 -7.58 -7.84
CA TYR A 447 -13.58 -7.45 -6.68
C TYR A 447 -13.76 -8.58 -5.65
N ASN A 448 -14.91 -9.27 -5.66
CA ASN A 448 -15.25 -10.35 -4.74
C ASN A 448 -14.85 -11.74 -5.27
N ALA A 449 -14.25 -11.84 -6.46
CA ALA A 449 -13.87 -13.12 -7.05
C ALA A 449 -12.96 -13.95 -6.15
N GLY A 450 -12.05 -13.30 -5.40
CA GLY A 450 -11.19 -13.96 -4.41
C GLY A 450 -11.98 -14.60 -3.26
N VAL A 451 -12.92 -13.88 -2.66
CA VAL A 451 -13.80 -14.40 -1.58
C VAL A 451 -14.66 -15.55 -2.11
N THR A 452 -15.19 -15.42 -3.31
CA THR A 452 -15.97 -16.47 -3.98
C THR A 452 -15.14 -17.73 -4.22
N LYS A 453 -13.90 -17.57 -4.67
CA LYS A 453 -12.93 -18.66 -4.88
C LYS A 453 -12.63 -19.40 -3.57
N LEU A 454 -12.22 -18.65 -2.52
CA LEU A 454 -11.96 -19.22 -1.19
C LEU A 454 -13.18 -19.95 -0.64
N THR A 455 -14.37 -19.34 -0.73
CA THR A 455 -15.62 -19.95 -0.26
C THR A 455 -15.93 -21.25 -1.00
N THR A 456 -15.68 -21.31 -2.32
CA THR A 456 -15.86 -22.53 -3.12
C THR A 456 -14.90 -23.63 -2.68
N GLU A 457 -13.67 -23.29 -2.39
CA GLU A 457 -12.66 -24.24 -1.89
C GLU A 457 -13.02 -24.77 -0.50
N ILE A 458 -13.45 -23.91 0.41
CA ILE A 458 -13.97 -24.30 1.73
C ILE A 458 -15.15 -25.29 1.58
N ILE A 459 -16.10 -25.01 0.70
CA ILE A 459 -17.25 -25.92 0.44
C ILE A 459 -16.79 -27.26 -0.13
N SER A 460 -15.74 -27.28 -0.95
CA SER A 460 -15.16 -28.50 -1.51
C SER A 460 -14.36 -29.33 -0.49
N GLY A 461 -14.12 -28.79 0.71
CA GLY A 461 -13.35 -29.40 1.79
C GLY A 461 -11.88 -29.00 1.83
N SER A 462 -11.46 -28.04 0.99
CA SER A 462 -10.13 -27.46 1.01
C SER A 462 -10.13 -26.24 1.92
N ILE A 463 -9.88 -26.44 3.21
CA ILE A 463 -9.98 -25.39 4.25
C ILE A 463 -8.58 -25.03 4.72
N PRO A 464 -8.16 -23.74 4.61
CA PRO A 464 -6.90 -23.27 5.19
C PRO A 464 -6.83 -23.46 6.71
N ASP A 465 -5.61 -23.46 7.27
CA ASP A 465 -5.41 -23.61 8.71
C ASP A 465 -5.67 -22.32 9.48
N LEU A 466 -5.37 -21.19 8.84
CA LEU A 466 -5.47 -19.83 9.37
C LEU A 466 -6.16 -18.91 8.36
N PHE A 467 -6.75 -17.84 8.84
CA PHE A 467 -7.37 -16.79 8.04
C PHE A 467 -6.95 -15.42 8.57
N LEU A 468 -6.52 -14.53 7.68
CA LEU A 468 -6.55 -13.10 7.93
C LEU A 468 -7.96 -12.63 7.53
N THR A 469 -8.76 -12.22 8.51
CA THR A 469 -10.20 -12.08 8.32
C THR A 469 -10.63 -10.71 7.79
N SER A 470 -9.68 -9.76 7.59
CA SER A 470 -9.92 -8.44 7.05
C SER A 470 -10.75 -8.46 5.81
N SER A 471 -11.74 -8.45 5.36
CA SER A 471 -12.50 -8.63 4.12
C SER A 471 -13.08 -10.04 3.94
N LEU A 472 -13.16 -10.83 5.00
CA LEU A 472 -13.80 -12.14 4.95
C LEU A 472 -15.13 -12.13 5.72
N PRO A 473 -16.12 -12.91 5.28
CA PRO A 473 -17.43 -13.00 5.94
C PRO A 473 -17.34 -13.88 7.21
N VAL A 474 -16.78 -13.32 8.31
CA VAL A 474 -16.50 -14.01 9.58
C VAL A 474 -17.76 -14.65 10.16
N ASP A 475 -18.87 -13.93 10.19
CA ASP A 475 -20.13 -14.41 10.72
C ASP A 475 -20.64 -15.65 9.98
N LYS A 476 -20.50 -15.67 8.67
CA LYS A 476 -20.84 -16.80 7.81
C LYS A 476 -19.93 -18.01 8.09
N TYR A 477 -18.62 -17.78 8.23
CA TYR A 477 -17.68 -18.86 8.53
C TYR A 477 -17.90 -19.42 9.95
N ALA A 478 -18.18 -18.56 10.92
CA ALA A 478 -18.54 -18.96 12.28
C ALA A 478 -19.83 -19.78 12.32
N ALA A 479 -20.90 -19.33 11.66
CA ALA A 479 -22.18 -20.02 11.61
C ALA A 479 -22.07 -21.42 10.97
N LYS A 480 -21.19 -21.57 9.97
CA LYS A 480 -20.91 -22.85 9.29
C LYS A 480 -19.88 -23.73 10.03
N GLY A 481 -19.30 -23.24 11.13
CA GLY A 481 -18.31 -23.96 11.90
C GLY A 481 -16.98 -24.13 11.17
N VAL A 482 -16.64 -23.24 10.24
CA VAL A 482 -15.35 -23.22 9.50
C VAL A 482 -14.23 -22.77 10.42
N ILE A 483 -14.47 -21.77 11.26
CA ILE A 483 -13.50 -21.17 12.19
C ILE A 483 -13.78 -21.59 13.63
N ALA A 484 -12.72 -21.69 14.41
CA ALA A 484 -12.75 -22.18 15.79
C ALA A 484 -13.09 -21.04 16.76
N ASP A 485 -13.67 -21.42 17.91
CA ASP A 485 -13.82 -20.52 19.04
C ASP A 485 -12.47 -20.33 19.76
N LEU A 486 -11.87 -19.15 19.63
CA LEU A 486 -10.56 -18.83 20.18
C LEU A 486 -10.54 -18.81 21.73
N TYR A 487 -11.67 -18.65 22.39
CA TYR A 487 -11.74 -18.81 23.83
C TYR A 487 -11.32 -20.20 24.28
N THR A 488 -11.52 -21.23 23.45
CA THR A 488 -11.08 -22.58 23.79
C THR A 488 -9.55 -22.71 23.88
N PHE A 489 -8.81 -21.88 23.17
CA PHE A 489 -7.35 -21.78 23.25
C PHE A 489 -6.92 -20.92 24.44
N MET A 490 -7.51 -19.73 24.61
CA MET A 490 -7.20 -18.81 25.71
C MET A 490 -7.44 -19.47 27.10
N ASP A 491 -8.51 -20.24 27.25
CA ASP A 491 -8.87 -20.90 28.51
C ASP A 491 -7.86 -22.01 28.89
N GLN A 492 -7.05 -22.48 27.96
CA GLN A 492 -5.99 -23.47 28.15
C GLN A 492 -4.59 -22.87 28.21
N ASP A 493 -4.42 -21.61 27.79
CA ASP A 493 -3.14 -20.91 27.76
C ASP A 493 -2.89 -20.23 29.11
N SER A 494 -1.68 -20.36 29.68
CA SER A 494 -1.31 -19.72 30.93
C SER A 494 -0.71 -18.32 30.78
N THR A 495 -0.39 -17.90 29.55
CA THR A 495 0.30 -16.63 29.27
C THR A 495 -0.61 -15.62 28.56
N MET A 496 -1.49 -16.10 27.69
CA MET A 496 -2.40 -15.28 26.90
C MET A 496 -3.85 -15.67 27.18
N THR A 497 -4.29 -15.40 28.43
CA THR A 497 -5.65 -15.61 28.87
C THR A 497 -6.57 -14.48 28.39
N ARG A 498 -7.88 -14.59 28.63
CA ARG A 498 -8.83 -13.51 28.31
C ARG A 498 -8.47 -12.18 28.95
N ASP A 499 -7.93 -12.20 30.18
CA ASP A 499 -7.51 -11.00 30.93
C ASP A 499 -6.25 -10.31 30.35
N TYR A 500 -5.57 -10.95 29.37
CA TYR A 500 -4.46 -10.36 28.66
C TYR A 500 -4.91 -9.20 27.75
N PHE A 501 -6.14 -9.23 27.27
CA PHE A 501 -6.67 -8.34 26.24
C PHE A 501 -7.50 -7.22 26.80
N VAL A 502 -7.64 -6.12 26.07
CA VAL A 502 -8.58 -5.03 26.35
C VAL A 502 -10.01 -5.59 26.33
N PRO A 503 -10.71 -5.65 27.50
CA PRO A 503 -11.94 -6.42 27.62
C PRO A 503 -13.07 -5.94 26.71
N GLN A 504 -13.14 -4.62 26.45
CA GLN A 504 -14.20 -4.03 25.65
C GLN A 504 -14.07 -4.43 24.17
N VAL A 505 -12.84 -4.58 23.67
CA VAL A 505 -12.59 -5.04 22.31
C VAL A 505 -12.98 -6.51 22.15
N LEU A 506 -12.55 -7.38 23.11
CA LEU A 506 -13.00 -8.77 23.07
C LEU A 506 -14.52 -8.89 23.10
N LYS A 507 -15.18 -8.09 23.94
CA LYS A 507 -16.63 -8.08 24.05
C LYS A 507 -17.31 -7.62 22.75
N ALA A 508 -16.73 -6.67 22.04
CA ALA A 508 -17.26 -6.22 20.75
C ALA A 508 -17.10 -7.27 19.64
N LEU A 509 -16.06 -8.11 19.73
CA LEU A 509 -15.81 -9.23 18.82
C LEU A 509 -16.59 -10.50 19.16
N GLU A 510 -17.16 -10.57 20.38
CA GLU A 510 -17.84 -11.75 20.86
C GLU A 510 -19.18 -11.97 20.14
N LYS A 511 -19.38 -13.16 19.60
CA LYS A 511 -20.62 -13.61 18.95
C LYS A 511 -21.18 -14.81 19.73
N ASP A 512 -22.35 -14.69 20.30
CA ASP A 512 -23.02 -15.73 21.10
C ASP A 512 -22.11 -16.36 22.18
N GLY A 513 -21.28 -15.54 22.84
CA GLY A 513 -20.36 -15.96 23.89
C GLY A 513 -19.10 -16.67 23.41
N LYS A 514 -18.76 -16.56 22.10
CA LYS A 514 -17.59 -17.12 21.46
C LYS A 514 -16.78 -16.03 20.77
N LEU A 515 -15.49 -16.28 20.60
CA LEU A 515 -14.57 -15.41 19.88
C LEU A 515 -14.02 -16.13 18.65
N TYR A 516 -14.20 -15.56 17.47
CA TYR A 516 -13.83 -16.21 16.22
C TYR A 516 -12.62 -15.60 15.53
N GLU A 517 -12.27 -14.39 15.88
CA GLU A 517 -11.10 -13.67 15.38
C GLU A 517 -10.44 -12.85 16.48
N LEU A 518 -9.14 -12.57 16.32
CA LEU A 518 -8.36 -11.84 17.30
C LEU A 518 -7.39 -10.90 16.59
N PRO A 519 -7.54 -9.58 16.76
CA PRO A 519 -6.66 -8.59 16.16
C PRO A 519 -5.36 -8.42 16.96
N ASN A 520 -4.37 -7.79 16.34
CA ASN A 520 -3.15 -7.37 17.01
C ASN A 520 -3.21 -5.94 17.57
N GLY A 521 -4.16 -5.14 17.10
CA GLY A 521 -4.42 -3.77 17.55
C GLY A 521 -5.82 -3.32 17.18
N PHE A 522 -6.22 -2.13 17.65
CA PHE A 522 -7.52 -1.53 17.35
C PHE A 522 -7.44 0.00 17.30
N SER A 523 -8.40 0.59 16.59
CA SER A 523 -8.71 2.03 16.66
C SER A 523 -10.22 2.22 16.84
N VAL A 524 -10.64 3.44 17.13
CA VAL A 524 -12.08 3.74 17.27
C VAL A 524 -12.50 4.67 16.15
N GLN A 525 -13.37 4.17 15.28
CA GLN A 525 -14.04 5.00 14.28
C GLN A 525 -15.28 5.63 14.90
N THR A 526 -15.37 6.94 14.84
CA THR A 526 -16.41 7.71 15.51
C THR A 526 -16.77 8.97 14.72
N ALA A 527 -17.71 9.72 15.23
CA ALA A 527 -17.98 11.10 14.86
C ALA A 527 -18.21 11.91 16.12
N PHE A 528 -17.99 13.21 16.04
CA PHE A 528 -18.19 14.10 17.17
C PHE A 528 -18.96 15.36 16.75
N ALA A 529 -19.65 15.96 17.71
CA ALA A 529 -20.33 17.24 17.58
C ALA A 529 -20.09 18.08 18.84
N LEU A 530 -20.44 19.38 18.79
CA LEU A 530 -20.38 20.22 20.00
C LEU A 530 -21.25 19.63 21.11
N SER A 531 -20.72 19.53 22.34
CA SER A 531 -21.45 19.03 23.51
C SER A 531 -22.73 19.81 23.77
N SER A 532 -22.71 21.12 23.49
CA SER A 532 -23.89 21.98 23.65
C SER A 532 -25.07 21.57 22.75
N ILE A 533 -24.84 20.84 21.68
CA ILE A 533 -25.85 20.30 20.78
C ILE A 533 -26.08 18.81 21.08
N ALA A 534 -25.03 18.01 21.05
CA ALA A 534 -25.13 16.54 21.15
C ALA A 534 -25.78 16.08 22.45
N GLU A 535 -25.46 16.70 23.60
CA GLU A 535 -25.98 16.32 24.92
C GLU A 535 -27.47 16.67 25.15
N GLN A 536 -28.12 17.31 24.17
CA GLN A 536 -29.57 17.52 24.21
C GLN A 536 -30.35 16.24 23.84
N TYR A 537 -29.71 15.23 23.27
CA TYR A 537 -30.32 14.02 22.77
C TYR A 537 -29.83 12.79 23.49
N ASP A 538 -30.76 11.99 24.03
CA ASP A 538 -30.46 10.70 24.67
C ASP A 538 -30.08 9.62 23.64
N ILE A 539 -30.54 9.76 22.39
CA ILE A 539 -30.32 8.84 21.29
C ILE A 539 -29.87 9.64 20.05
N TRP A 540 -28.69 9.33 19.54
CA TRP A 540 -28.12 9.97 18.36
C TRP A 540 -28.45 9.15 17.11
N ASN A 541 -29.68 9.35 16.59
CA ASN A 541 -30.17 8.72 15.38
C ASN A 541 -30.45 9.76 14.27
N VAL A 542 -30.92 9.30 13.13
CA VAL A 542 -31.24 10.20 11.97
C VAL A 542 -32.19 11.34 12.38
N ALA A 543 -33.19 11.07 13.20
CA ALA A 543 -34.15 12.09 13.64
C ALA A 543 -33.48 13.15 14.55
N ALA A 544 -32.58 12.72 15.45
CA ALA A 544 -31.80 13.62 16.31
C ALA A 544 -30.87 14.50 15.46
N VAL A 545 -30.18 13.94 14.47
CA VAL A 545 -29.33 14.70 13.54
C VAL A 545 -30.13 15.74 12.77
N GLN A 546 -31.30 15.38 12.23
CA GLN A 546 -32.16 16.31 11.51
C GLN A 546 -32.72 17.44 12.41
N ASP A 547 -33.03 17.15 13.64
CA ASP A 547 -33.47 18.18 14.62
C ASP A 547 -32.31 19.08 15.03
N ALA A 548 -31.12 18.52 15.28
CA ALA A 548 -29.90 19.26 15.58
C ALA A 548 -29.50 20.24 14.46
N MET A 549 -29.65 19.84 13.22
CA MET A 549 -29.41 20.72 12.05
C MET A 549 -30.27 21.99 12.08
N THR A 550 -31.46 21.95 12.69
CA THR A 550 -32.32 23.14 12.81
C THR A 550 -31.76 24.21 13.75
N GLN A 551 -30.74 23.87 14.55
CA GLN A 551 -30.09 24.79 15.48
C GLN A 551 -28.89 25.51 14.85
N LEU A 552 -28.48 25.09 13.65
CA LEU A 552 -27.35 25.65 12.93
C LEU A 552 -27.79 26.79 11.97
N GLN A 553 -26.83 27.48 11.38
CA GLN A 553 -27.11 28.52 10.41
C GLN A 553 -27.68 27.93 9.10
N ASP A 554 -28.38 28.76 8.32
CA ASP A 554 -28.88 28.37 7.02
C ASP A 554 -27.71 27.96 6.08
N GLY A 555 -27.83 26.80 5.43
CA GLY A 555 -26.80 26.27 4.55
C GLY A 555 -25.72 25.42 5.25
N ALA A 556 -25.86 25.17 6.57
CA ALA A 556 -24.96 24.26 7.26
C ALA A 556 -25.10 22.82 6.74
N THR A 557 -23.99 22.07 6.80
CA THR A 557 -23.91 20.67 6.40
C THR A 557 -23.91 19.73 7.61
N VAL A 558 -24.29 18.46 7.41
CA VAL A 558 -24.19 17.46 8.49
C VAL A 558 -22.73 17.08 8.73
N PHE A 559 -22.04 16.72 7.66
CA PHE A 559 -20.60 16.38 7.61
C PHE A 559 -19.86 17.44 6.79
N SER A 560 -18.54 17.31 6.66
CA SER A 560 -17.73 18.15 5.76
C SER A 560 -18.26 18.13 4.31
N ASP A 561 -17.89 19.13 3.54
CA ASP A 561 -18.26 19.19 2.13
C ASP A 561 -17.64 17.99 1.38
N GLY A 562 -18.32 17.49 0.36
CA GLY A 562 -17.88 16.36 -0.45
C GLY A 562 -18.48 15.00 -0.06
N TRP A 563 -19.19 14.89 1.09
CA TRP A 563 -19.91 13.65 1.40
C TRP A 563 -21.09 13.43 0.45
N THR A 564 -21.11 12.26 -0.21
CA THR A 564 -22.13 11.86 -1.18
C THR A 564 -23.15 10.92 -0.56
N LYS A 565 -24.27 10.73 -1.27
CA LYS A 565 -25.36 9.81 -0.87
C LYS A 565 -24.81 8.42 -0.56
N THR A 566 -23.95 7.88 -1.42
CA THR A 566 -23.41 6.50 -1.30
C THR A 566 -22.43 6.41 -0.14
N GLN A 567 -21.56 7.41 0.05
CA GLN A 567 -20.63 7.42 1.18
C GLN A 567 -21.36 7.46 2.53
N VAL A 568 -22.38 8.31 2.67
CA VAL A 568 -23.19 8.37 3.90
C VAL A 568 -23.93 7.05 4.13
N LEU A 569 -24.51 6.47 3.06
CA LEU A 569 -25.21 5.18 3.16
C LEU A 569 -24.27 4.07 3.63
N ASN A 570 -23.13 3.90 2.97
CA ASN A 570 -22.17 2.84 3.29
C ASN A 570 -21.66 2.97 4.74
N ASN A 571 -21.30 4.18 5.16
CA ASN A 571 -20.79 4.44 6.51
C ASN A 571 -21.85 4.24 7.59
N CYS A 572 -23.09 4.66 7.37
CA CYS A 572 -24.15 4.45 8.33
C CYS A 572 -24.62 2.99 8.34
N LEU A 573 -24.72 2.33 7.17
CA LEU A 573 -25.24 0.97 7.08
C LEU A 573 -24.29 -0.06 7.68
N SER A 574 -22.99 0.04 7.42
CA SER A 574 -21.98 -0.88 7.99
C SER A 574 -21.99 -0.89 9.53
N ARG A 575 -22.43 0.19 10.17
CA ARG A 575 -22.59 0.29 11.62
C ARG A 575 -23.99 -0.10 12.13
N ASN A 576 -24.93 -0.18 11.21
CA ASN A 576 -26.32 -0.56 11.48
C ASN A 576 -26.67 -1.97 10.96
N LEU A 577 -25.75 -2.68 10.34
CA LEU A 577 -26.06 -3.93 9.62
C LEU A 577 -26.68 -4.97 10.55
N SER A 578 -26.18 -5.09 11.79
CA SER A 578 -26.71 -5.97 12.81
C SER A 578 -28.15 -5.62 13.25
N ALA A 579 -28.61 -4.38 13.04
CA ALA A 579 -30.02 -4.00 13.29
C ALA A 579 -30.95 -4.48 12.17
N PHE A 580 -30.42 -4.73 10.97
CA PHE A 580 -31.19 -5.11 9.79
C PHE A 580 -31.03 -6.58 9.39
N VAL A 581 -29.97 -7.27 9.88
CA VAL A 581 -29.68 -8.69 9.59
C VAL A 581 -29.41 -9.44 10.87
N ASP A 582 -30.22 -10.45 11.17
CA ASP A 582 -29.96 -11.43 12.22
C ASP A 582 -29.49 -12.76 11.58
N TRP A 583 -28.20 -12.98 11.52
CA TRP A 583 -27.61 -14.18 10.96
C TRP A 583 -28.01 -15.46 11.72
N THR A 584 -28.29 -15.36 13.02
CA THR A 584 -28.68 -16.53 13.84
C THR A 584 -30.05 -17.05 13.43
N THR A 585 -31.00 -16.15 13.22
CA THR A 585 -32.38 -16.52 12.82
C THR A 585 -32.61 -16.46 11.32
N GLY A 586 -31.72 -15.81 10.55
CA GLY A 586 -31.85 -15.53 9.12
C GLY A 586 -32.95 -14.52 8.79
N LYS A 587 -33.29 -13.65 9.73
CA LYS A 587 -34.29 -12.60 9.53
C LYS A 587 -33.62 -11.31 9.07
N CYS A 588 -34.24 -10.67 8.08
CA CYS A 588 -33.87 -9.34 7.62
C CYS A 588 -35.02 -8.35 7.84
N SER A 589 -34.70 -7.07 8.00
CA SER A 589 -35.65 -5.97 8.27
C SER A 589 -35.34 -4.71 7.45
N PHE A 590 -34.90 -4.87 6.21
CA PHE A 590 -34.66 -3.75 5.29
C PHE A 590 -35.95 -3.08 4.77
N ASP A 591 -37.13 -3.67 4.99
CA ASP A 591 -38.43 -3.08 4.70
C ASP A 591 -38.97 -2.22 5.87
N SER A 592 -38.21 -2.09 6.97
CA SER A 592 -38.62 -1.33 8.15
C SER A 592 -38.65 0.18 7.90
N ASP A 593 -39.46 0.88 8.73
CA ASP A 593 -39.50 2.35 8.71
C ASP A 593 -38.14 2.98 9.00
N ALA A 594 -37.33 2.35 9.88
CA ALA A 594 -35.98 2.80 10.22
C ALA A 594 -35.02 2.78 9.02
N PHE A 595 -35.02 1.70 8.23
CA PHE A 595 -34.22 1.64 7.02
C PHE A 595 -34.68 2.64 5.96
N GLN A 596 -35.99 2.81 5.79
CA GLN A 596 -36.55 3.82 4.88
C GLN A 596 -36.15 5.26 5.29
N GLN A 597 -36.10 5.54 6.61
CA GLN A 597 -35.61 6.84 7.13
C GLN A 597 -34.13 7.03 6.84
N LEU A 598 -33.32 5.97 7.03
CA LEU A 598 -31.89 6.01 6.67
C LEU A 598 -31.70 6.32 5.18
N LEU A 599 -32.42 5.63 4.30
CA LEU A 599 -32.34 5.89 2.85
C LEU A 599 -32.77 7.33 2.50
N ALA A 600 -33.82 7.83 3.14
CA ALA A 600 -34.28 9.21 2.93
C ALA A 600 -33.26 10.24 3.43
N PHE A 601 -32.60 9.95 4.54
CA PHE A 601 -31.50 10.78 5.06
C PHE A 601 -30.32 10.81 4.10
N CYS A 602 -29.87 9.66 3.63
CA CYS A 602 -28.78 9.57 2.66
C CYS A 602 -29.11 10.32 1.35
N ASN A 603 -30.36 10.21 0.87
CA ASN A 603 -30.80 10.91 -0.34
C ASN A 603 -30.85 12.45 -0.19
N SER A 604 -30.65 13.00 1.00
CA SER A 604 -30.55 14.46 1.22
C SER A 604 -29.17 15.02 0.96
N PHE A 605 -28.17 14.15 0.74
CA PHE A 605 -26.80 14.54 0.41
C PHE A 605 -26.63 14.75 -1.11
N PRO A 606 -25.50 15.38 -1.54
CA PRO A 606 -25.16 15.51 -2.95
C PRO A 606 -25.10 14.18 -3.68
N ASP A 607 -25.35 14.20 -4.99
CA ASP A 607 -25.06 13.08 -5.88
C ASP A 607 -23.54 12.83 -5.95
N GLU A 608 -23.16 11.65 -6.50
CA GLU A 608 -21.77 11.36 -6.80
C GLU A 608 -21.21 12.44 -7.73
N THR A 609 -20.03 12.94 -7.42
CA THR A 609 -19.31 13.85 -8.32
C THR A 609 -18.78 13.06 -9.51
N SER A 610 -18.81 13.63 -10.72
CA SER A 610 -18.13 13.04 -11.86
C SER A 610 -16.60 13.03 -11.61
N SER A 611 -15.89 12.07 -12.19
CA SER A 611 -14.44 11.89 -12.01
C SER A 611 -13.62 13.14 -12.35
N ASP A 612 -14.14 14.05 -13.17
CA ASP A 612 -13.48 15.32 -13.52
C ASP A 612 -13.53 16.36 -12.38
N ASP A 613 -14.46 16.22 -11.42
CA ASP A 613 -14.59 17.07 -10.25
C ASP A 613 -14.11 16.38 -8.96
N ALA A 614 -13.86 15.08 -9.01
CA ALA A 614 -13.41 14.28 -7.88
C ALA A 614 -11.88 14.21 -7.85
N ILE A 615 -11.26 15.16 -7.16
CA ILE A 615 -9.93 14.87 -6.58
C ILE A 615 -10.20 13.79 -5.54
N ALA A 616 -9.59 12.61 -5.76
CA ALA A 616 -9.83 11.39 -5.02
C ALA A 616 -9.77 11.61 -3.49
N TYR A 617 -10.87 11.30 -2.82
CA TYR A 617 -10.97 11.31 -1.36
C TYR A 617 -10.92 9.87 -0.85
N GLY A 618 -9.73 9.40 -0.56
CA GLY A 618 -9.51 8.18 0.21
C GLY A 618 -8.73 8.55 1.46
N SER A 619 -9.31 8.32 2.64
CA SER A 619 -8.79 8.56 4.00
C SER A 619 -9.14 9.92 4.61
N ALA A 620 -9.05 10.00 5.93
CA ALA A 620 -9.51 11.09 6.79
C ALA A 620 -8.89 12.50 6.56
N ASP A 621 -8.05 12.65 5.57
CA ASP A 621 -7.47 13.92 5.11
C ASP A 621 -8.18 14.39 3.82
N THR A 622 -9.44 14.77 3.92
CA THR A 622 -10.19 15.34 2.80
C THR A 622 -9.87 16.81 2.62
N ALA A 623 -8.90 17.11 1.75
CA ALA A 623 -8.79 18.46 1.20
C ALA A 623 -9.70 18.58 -0.03
N VAL A 624 -10.81 19.26 0.07
CA VAL A 624 -11.60 19.72 -1.08
C VAL A 624 -10.71 20.66 -1.91
N ALA A 625 -10.68 20.52 -3.25
CA ALA A 625 -10.11 21.56 -4.11
C ALA A 625 -11.02 22.78 -4.04
N ILE A 626 -10.84 23.56 -2.99
CA ILE A 626 -11.42 24.88 -2.83
C ILE A 626 -10.51 25.84 -3.61
N ASP A 627 -11.14 26.76 -4.31
CA ASP A 627 -10.49 27.92 -4.93
C ASP A 627 -9.45 28.48 -3.97
N ALA A 628 -8.19 28.53 -4.36
CA ALA A 628 -7.04 28.74 -3.49
C ALA A 628 -7.22 30.02 -2.63
N GLY A 629 -7.73 29.87 -1.41
CA GLY A 629 -7.91 30.98 -0.48
C GLY A 629 -8.79 30.76 0.75
N GLU A 630 -9.63 29.74 0.83
CA GLU A 630 -10.60 29.58 1.93
C GLU A 630 -10.74 28.13 2.44
N TRP A 631 -9.64 27.46 2.75
CA TRP A 631 -9.74 26.18 3.45
C TRP A 631 -10.10 26.42 4.93
N GLU A 632 -11.21 25.82 5.39
CA GLU A 632 -11.61 25.80 6.80
C GLU A 632 -11.59 24.38 7.32
N SER A 633 -10.91 24.13 8.44
CA SER A 633 -10.92 22.84 9.11
C SER A 633 -12.33 22.47 9.62
N ASP A 634 -12.59 21.18 9.80
CA ASP A 634 -13.83 20.69 10.41
C ASP A 634 -14.08 21.37 11.76
N ALA A 635 -13.04 21.53 12.56
CA ALA A 635 -13.14 22.21 13.86
C ALA A 635 -13.61 23.68 13.71
N ALA A 636 -13.08 24.42 12.72
CA ALA A 636 -13.50 25.80 12.45
C ALA A 636 -14.95 25.87 11.95
N ARG A 637 -15.35 24.96 11.05
CA ARG A 637 -16.72 24.87 10.53
C ARG A 637 -17.75 24.51 11.62
N ILE A 638 -17.40 23.57 12.50
CA ILE A 638 -18.23 23.18 13.66
C ILE A 638 -18.33 24.34 14.65
N ALA A 639 -17.22 25.01 14.98
CA ALA A 639 -17.21 26.17 15.89
C ALA A 639 -18.05 27.34 15.38
N SER A 640 -18.06 27.56 14.06
CA SER A 640 -18.85 28.63 13.42
C SER A 640 -20.30 28.23 13.13
N GLY A 641 -20.70 26.98 13.35
CA GLY A 641 -22.06 26.48 13.07
C GLY A 641 -22.35 26.26 11.59
N LYS A 642 -21.32 26.09 10.76
CA LYS A 642 -21.42 25.73 9.34
C LYS A 642 -21.55 24.23 9.13
N GLN A 643 -21.16 23.42 10.11
CA GLN A 643 -21.16 21.97 10.08
C GLN A 643 -21.63 21.42 11.43
N LEU A 644 -22.40 20.32 11.41
CA LEU A 644 -22.92 19.72 12.64
C LEU A 644 -21.89 18.84 13.33
N MET A 645 -21.27 17.96 12.57
CA MET A 645 -20.38 16.93 13.11
C MET A 645 -19.23 16.62 12.15
N ALA A 646 -18.12 16.18 12.70
CA ALA A 646 -17.01 15.62 11.95
C ALA A 646 -16.87 14.14 12.22
N VAL A 647 -16.44 13.39 11.21
CA VAL A 647 -16.07 11.98 11.34
C VAL A 647 -14.58 11.88 11.58
N THR A 648 -14.17 10.92 12.41
CA THR A 648 -12.77 10.71 12.74
C THR A 648 -12.49 9.26 13.13
N SER A 649 -11.22 8.91 13.06
CA SER A 649 -10.69 7.68 13.64
C SER A 649 -9.68 8.04 14.71
N ILE A 650 -9.78 7.43 15.87
CA ILE A 650 -8.81 7.61 16.96
C ILE A 650 -7.90 6.38 16.95
N TYR A 651 -6.75 6.50 16.33
CA TYR A 651 -5.71 5.49 16.25
C TYR A 651 -4.75 5.59 17.43
N ASP A 652 -4.52 6.84 17.89
CA ASP A 652 -3.69 7.16 19.03
C ASP A 652 -4.15 8.44 19.74
N PHE A 653 -3.31 8.94 20.64
CA PHE A 653 -3.62 10.14 21.42
C PHE A 653 -3.49 11.44 20.62
N SER A 654 -2.70 11.46 19.56
CA SER A 654 -2.54 12.64 18.70
C SER A 654 -3.84 12.95 17.98
N ASP A 655 -4.55 11.93 17.48
CA ASP A 655 -5.87 12.10 16.86
C ASP A 655 -6.90 12.66 17.87
N TYR A 656 -6.87 12.15 19.10
CA TYR A 656 -7.74 12.67 20.16
C TYR A 656 -7.43 14.14 20.44
N ILE A 657 -6.16 14.50 20.60
CA ILE A 657 -5.71 15.87 20.83
C ILE A 657 -6.18 16.80 19.72
N TYR A 658 -5.88 16.43 18.47
CA TYR A 658 -6.24 17.21 17.29
C TYR A 658 -7.73 17.54 17.25
N ASN A 659 -8.58 16.52 17.40
CA ASN A 659 -10.03 16.69 17.31
C ASN A 659 -10.64 17.41 18.52
N THR A 660 -10.07 17.20 19.71
CA THR A 660 -10.69 17.66 20.97
C THR A 660 -10.23 19.06 21.36
N TYR A 661 -8.93 19.32 21.29
CA TYR A 661 -8.32 20.57 21.80
C TYR A 661 -8.63 21.78 20.91
N SER A 662 -8.73 21.59 19.58
CA SER A 662 -9.14 22.66 18.65
C SER A 662 -10.50 23.26 19.01
N LEU A 663 -11.38 22.48 19.66
CA LEU A 663 -12.70 22.92 20.14
C LEU A 663 -12.74 23.10 21.67
N ASN A 664 -11.56 23.27 22.31
CA ASN A 664 -11.41 23.50 23.76
C ASN A 664 -12.08 22.42 24.62
N GLY A 665 -12.04 21.16 24.20
CA GLY A 665 -12.66 20.04 24.91
C GLY A 665 -14.19 20.04 24.92
N LYS A 666 -14.84 20.88 24.12
CA LYS A 666 -16.32 21.02 24.11
C LYS A 666 -17.00 20.15 23.07
N ILE A 667 -16.51 18.94 22.90
CA ILE A 667 -17.07 17.95 21.99
C ILE A 667 -17.61 16.74 22.73
N THR A 668 -18.58 16.08 22.12
CA THR A 668 -19.09 14.77 22.51
C THR A 668 -18.93 13.81 21.33
N PHE A 669 -18.28 12.70 21.55
CA PHE A 669 -18.19 11.61 20.58
C PHE A 669 -19.54 10.93 20.46
N THR A 670 -20.26 11.20 19.40
CA THR A 670 -21.62 10.72 19.14
C THR A 670 -21.64 9.43 18.34
N GLY A 671 -20.58 9.19 17.57
CA GLY A 671 -20.60 8.23 16.48
C GLY A 671 -21.52 8.65 15.33
N TYR A 672 -21.65 7.78 14.34
CA TYR A 672 -22.60 7.94 13.25
C TYR A 672 -24.04 7.74 13.75
N PRO A 673 -25.05 8.32 13.06
CA PRO A 673 -26.43 8.13 13.46
C PRO A 673 -26.86 6.67 13.25
N THR A 674 -27.29 6.03 14.32
CA THR A 674 -27.77 4.63 14.32
C THR A 674 -29.14 4.51 14.95
N GLU A 675 -29.87 3.44 14.60
CA GLU A 675 -31.25 3.23 15.08
C GLU A 675 -31.32 3.17 16.60
N ASP A 676 -30.33 2.52 17.24
CA ASP A 676 -30.25 2.39 18.69
C ASP A 676 -29.55 3.59 19.38
N GLY A 677 -28.93 4.48 18.59
CA GLY A 677 -28.13 5.62 19.05
C GLY A 677 -26.89 5.22 19.88
N LYS A 678 -26.44 3.98 19.77
CA LYS A 678 -25.32 3.41 20.56
C LYS A 678 -24.26 2.75 19.72
N SER A 679 -24.66 2.13 18.60
CA SER A 679 -23.74 1.40 17.70
C SER A 679 -23.04 2.30 16.70
N GLY A 680 -23.17 3.63 16.83
CA GLY A 680 -22.55 4.61 15.92
C GLY A 680 -21.02 4.68 15.99
N ASN A 681 -20.43 4.24 17.11
CA ASN A 681 -18.99 4.01 17.24
C ASN A 681 -18.66 2.55 16.90
N SER A 682 -17.57 2.32 16.23
CA SER A 682 -17.10 0.96 15.91
C SER A 682 -15.60 0.85 16.11
N PHE A 683 -15.15 -0.32 16.56
CA PHE A 683 -13.73 -0.63 16.48
C PHE A 683 -13.37 -0.95 15.03
N TYR A 684 -12.29 -0.39 14.58
CA TYR A 684 -11.53 -0.93 13.46
C TYR A 684 -10.42 -1.81 14.05
N ILE A 685 -10.30 -3.03 13.55
CA ILE A 685 -9.41 -4.05 14.08
C ILE A 685 -8.27 -4.33 13.09
N ASN A 686 -7.05 -4.31 13.60
CA ASN A 686 -5.85 -4.49 12.76
C ASN A 686 -5.46 -5.96 12.68
N CYS A 687 -5.20 -6.46 11.47
CA CYS A 687 -4.70 -7.81 11.21
C CYS A 687 -5.43 -8.91 11.98
N PRO A 688 -6.77 -8.98 11.94
CA PRO A 688 -7.51 -9.98 12.69
C PRO A 688 -7.25 -11.39 12.14
N LEU A 689 -6.86 -12.31 13.02
CA LEU A 689 -6.54 -13.70 12.68
C LEU A 689 -7.60 -14.66 13.25
N ALA A 690 -8.00 -15.63 12.43
CA ALA A 690 -8.84 -16.75 12.84
C ALA A 690 -8.15 -18.09 12.60
N ILE A 691 -8.52 -19.10 13.40
CA ILE A 691 -8.01 -20.46 13.29
C ILE A 691 -9.12 -21.35 12.72
N SER A 692 -8.78 -22.21 11.77
CA SER A 692 -9.71 -23.21 11.24
C SER A 692 -10.13 -24.21 12.32
N SER A 693 -11.41 -24.52 12.39
CA SER A 693 -11.93 -25.56 13.28
C SER A 693 -11.48 -26.99 12.87
N THR A 694 -10.97 -27.13 11.65
CA THR A 694 -10.56 -28.41 11.07
C THR A 694 -9.05 -28.55 10.89
N THR A 695 -8.26 -27.56 11.32
CA THR A 695 -6.79 -27.67 11.24
C THR A 695 -6.28 -28.89 12.02
N LYS A 696 -5.27 -29.54 11.47
CA LYS A 696 -4.57 -30.65 12.13
C LYS A 696 -3.59 -30.20 13.20
N TYR A 697 -3.27 -28.91 13.22
CA TYR A 697 -2.22 -28.31 14.03
C TYR A 697 -2.74 -27.12 14.87
N PRO A 698 -3.81 -27.35 15.68
CA PRO A 698 -4.46 -26.25 16.41
C PRO A 698 -3.50 -25.54 17.36
N ASP A 699 -2.61 -26.27 18.04
CA ASP A 699 -1.63 -25.70 18.96
C ASP A 699 -0.61 -24.82 18.22
N ALA A 700 -0.11 -25.26 17.05
CA ALA A 700 0.81 -24.49 16.24
C ALA A 700 0.15 -23.25 15.62
N ALA A 701 -1.12 -23.36 15.22
CA ALA A 701 -1.90 -22.23 14.75
C ALA A 701 -2.10 -21.18 15.85
N TRP A 702 -2.39 -21.62 17.08
CA TRP A 702 -2.50 -20.74 18.24
C TRP A 702 -1.15 -20.11 18.62
N ASP A 703 -0.05 -20.86 18.56
CA ASP A 703 1.30 -20.34 18.80
C ASP A 703 1.68 -19.26 17.80
N PHE A 704 1.29 -19.42 16.53
CA PHE A 704 1.47 -18.37 15.52
C PHE A 704 0.66 -17.10 15.85
N VAL A 705 -0.64 -17.23 16.19
CA VAL A 705 -1.48 -16.08 16.57
C VAL A 705 -0.87 -15.34 17.77
N LYS A 706 -0.39 -16.08 18.78
CA LYS A 706 0.30 -15.49 19.93
C LYS A 706 1.56 -14.73 19.53
N ALA A 707 2.39 -15.35 18.67
CA ALA A 707 3.62 -14.72 18.22
C ALA A 707 3.35 -13.38 17.51
N MET A 708 2.33 -13.32 16.65
CA MET A 708 1.93 -12.08 15.97
C MET A 708 1.48 -11.00 16.97
N ILE A 709 0.67 -11.34 17.96
CA ILE A 709 0.22 -10.38 18.96
C ILE A 709 1.39 -9.90 19.83
N GLN A 710 2.30 -10.79 20.23
CA GLN A 710 3.47 -10.42 21.03
C GLN A 710 4.40 -9.49 20.25
N LYS A 711 4.66 -9.79 18.98
CA LYS A 711 5.50 -8.95 18.13
C LYS A 711 4.89 -7.57 17.94
N SER A 712 3.59 -7.49 17.68
CA SER A 712 2.89 -6.21 17.56
C SER A 712 2.90 -5.39 18.86
N ASN A 713 2.91 -6.04 20.05
CA ASN A 713 3.09 -5.33 21.31
C ASN A 713 4.52 -4.76 21.49
N GLU A 714 5.55 -5.47 20.98
CA GLU A 714 6.93 -4.98 20.97
C GLU A 714 7.08 -3.76 20.05
N GLU A 715 6.36 -3.77 18.94
CA GLU A 715 6.35 -2.73 17.91
C GLU A 715 5.24 -1.67 18.12
N ALA A 716 4.54 -1.69 19.26
CA ALA A 716 3.35 -0.86 19.51
C ALA A 716 3.60 0.67 19.41
N GLU A 717 4.84 1.11 19.53
CA GLU A 717 5.23 2.52 19.34
C GLU A 717 5.08 2.95 17.87
N TYR A 718 5.34 2.03 16.93
CA TYR A 718 5.28 2.28 15.49
C TYR A 718 3.94 1.87 14.86
N MET A 719 3.04 1.28 15.66
CA MET A 719 1.71 0.89 15.18
C MET A 719 0.77 2.10 15.15
N TYR A 720 0.15 2.30 14.00
CA TYR A 720 -0.97 3.24 13.86
C TYR A 720 -2.26 2.62 14.39
N ALA A 721 -2.24 2.24 15.68
CA ALA A 721 -3.34 1.59 16.41
C ALA A 721 -3.05 1.54 17.91
N PHE A 722 -4.11 1.42 18.72
CA PHE A 722 -3.96 1.02 20.12
C PHE A 722 -3.62 -0.48 20.21
N PRO A 723 -2.68 -0.87 21.07
CA PRO A 723 -2.35 -2.28 21.27
C PRO A 723 -3.54 -3.03 21.90
N ILE A 724 -3.72 -4.29 21.48
CA ILE A 724 -4.80 -5.14 22.01
C ILE A 724 -4.48 -5.67 23.42
N SER A 725 -3.21 -5.71 23.82
CA SER A 725 -2.79 -6.10 25.17
C SER A 725 -3.19 -5.04 26.19
N GLN A 726 -3.92 -5.44 27.23
CA GLN A 726 -4.32 -4.52 28.31
C GLN A 726 -3.11 -3.87 28.99
N ALA A 727 -2.05 -4.65 29.27
CA ALA A 727 -0.86 -4.14 29.93
C ALA A 727 -0.14 -3.08 29.07
N LYS A 728 -0.02 -3.31 27.75
CA LYS A 728 0.62 -2.36 26.84
C LYS A 728 -0.26 -1.14 26.59
N PHE A 729 -1.58 -1.32 26.58
CA PHE A 729 -2.52 -0.21 26.50
C PHE A 729 -2.44 0.68 27.75
N ASP A 730 -2.38 0.09 28.97
CA ASP A 730 -2.22 0.84 30.21
C ASP A 730 -0.87 1.59 30.28
N GLU A 731 0.20 0.98 29.74
CA GLU A 731 1.51 1.64 29.56
C GLU A 731 1.36 2.89 28.67
N LYS A 732 0.80 2.76 27.47
CA LYS A 732 0.54 3.89 26.57
C LYS A 732 -0.31 5.00 27.21
N LEU A 733 -1.33 4.65 28.01
CA LEU A 733 -2.12 5.63 28.77
C LEU A 733 -1.26 6.39 29.78
N THR A 734 -0.31 5.71 30.43
CA THR A 734 0.60 6.32 31.40
C THR A 734 1.60 7.24 30.71
N ASP A 735 2.16 6.79 29.59
CA ASP A 735 3.11 7.56 28.80
C ASP A 735 2.47 8.82 28.21
N ALA A 736 1.19 8.73 27.78
CA ALA A 736 0.45 9.89 27.30
C ALA A 736 0.24 10.97 28.37
N MET A 737 0.19 10.61 29.65
CA MET A 737 0.07 11.56 30.77
C MET A 737 1.41 12.07 31.30
N THR A 738 2.53 11.57 30.77
CA THR A 738 3.87 11.86 31.28
C THR A 738 4.59 12.80 30.31
N GLU A 739 5.10 13.92 30.81
CA GLU A 739 6.00 14.76 30.05
C GLU A 739 7.35 14.06 29.89
N GLU A 740 7.84 14.00 28.67
CA GLU A 740 9.12 13.43 28.30
C GLU A 740 10.00 14.47 27.62
N TYR A 741 11.29 14.43 27.91
CA TYR A 741 12.26 15.33 27.27
C TYR A 741 12.86 14.68 26.04
N GLN A 742 13.12 15.48 25.01
CA GLN A 742 13.95 15.05 23.90
C GLN A 742 15.36 14.76 24.37
N LEU A 743 15.94 13.66 23.87
CA LEU A 743 17.26 13.22 24.24
C LEU A 743 18.18 13.17 23.02
N ASP A 744 19.47 13.48 23.21
CA ASP A 744 20.48 13.25 22.20
C ASP A 744 20.90 11.76 22.14
N GLU A 745 21.85 11.45 21.26
CA GLU A 745 22.42 10.10 21.09
C GLU A 745 23.12 9.54 22.36
N ASN A 746 23.47 10.40 23.32
CA ASN A 746 24.08 10.02 24.60
C ASN A 746 23.03 9.88 25.72
N GLY A 747 21.76 10.18 25.45
CA GLY A 747 20.68 10.19 26.41
C GLY A 747 20.65 11.44 27.29
N GLU A 748 21.27 12.54 26.86
CA GLU A 748 21.20 13.83 27.53
C GLU A 748 20.06 14.67 26.95
N GLN A 749 19.39 15.46 27.80
CA GLN A 749 18.30 16.34 27.37
C GLN A 749 18.84 17.43 26.44
N VAL A 750 18.11 17.69 25.37
CA VAL A 750 18.45 18.70 24.34
C VAL A 750 17.57 19.93 24.42
N ASP A 751 18.11 21.06 23.95
CA ASP A 751 17.48 22.35 23.81
C ASP A 751 17.73 22.80 22.36
N TRP A 752 16.89 22.37 21.44
CA TRP A 752 17.04 22.61 19.99
C TRP A 752 16.62 24.02 19.60
N ASP A 753 15.63 24.59 20.34
CA ASP A 753 15.13 25.94 20.03
C ASP A 753 15.95 27.05 20.68
N GLY A 754 16.89 26.70 21.60
CA GLY A 754 17.82 27.62 22.23
C GLY A 754 17.21 28.55 23.27
N ASP A 755 16.03 28.21 23.83
CA ASP A 755 15.32 29.03 24.84
C ASP A 755 15.92 28.88 26.25
N GLY A 756 16.83 27.93 26.44
CA GLY A 756 17.53 27.64 27.69
C GLY A 756 16.78 26.65 28.59
N GLN A 757 15.74 25.99 28.07
CA GLN A 757 15.07 24.88 28.71
C GLN A 757 15.17 23.64 27.81
N PRO A 758 15.20 22.41 28.35
CA PRO A 758 15.15 21.22 27.54
C PRO A 758 13.81 21.08 26.82
N ASP A 759 13.86 20.68 25.57
CA ASP A 759 12.67 20.43 24.74
C ASP A 759 11.87 19.22 25.21
N LEU A 760 10.56 19.32 25.15
CA LEU A 760 9.65 18.23 25.44
C LEU A 760 9.24 17.48 24.17
N VAL A 761 9.00 16.18 24.30
CA VAL A 761 8.40 15.35 23.24
C VAL A 761 6.90 15.67 23.15
N SER A 762 6.45 16.10 21.99
CA SER A 762 5.02 16.35 21.76
C SER A 762 4.25 15.04 21.65
N LYS A 763 3.13 14.93 22.36
CA LYS A 763 2.17 13.84 22.25
C LYS A 763 1.13 14.05 21.14
N GLY A 764 1.20 15.18 20.44
CA GLY A 764 0.32 15.64 19.39
C GLY A 764 0.15 17.16 19.46
N GLY A 765 -0.66 17.71 18.57
CA GLY A 765 -0.93 19.12 18.54
C GLY A 765 -2.32 19.44 17.98
N TYR A 766 -2.71 20.69 18.06
CA TYR A 766 -4.02 21.14 17.61
C TYR A 766 -3.97 22.54 17.01
N GLU A 767 -4.95 22.84 16.16
CA GLU A 767 -5.15 24.13 15.56
C GLU A 767 -5.82 25.11 16.56
N VAL A 768 -5.26 26.30 16.74
CA VAL A 768 -5.89 27.38 17.49
C VAL A 768 -6.82 28.17 16.58
N LEU A 769 -8.11 27.99 16.76
CA LEU A 769 -9.13 28.64 15.93
C LEU A 769 -9.15 30.18 16.14
N GLY A 770 -9.27 30.93 15.02
CA GLY A 770 -9.46 32.38 15.03
C GLY A 770 -8.16 33.21 15.04
N GLY A 771 -7.02 32.60 14.74
CA GLY A 771 -5.74 33.24 14.46
C GLY A 771 -5.69 33.96 13.11
N ASP A 772 -4.55 34.56 12.78
CA ASP A 772 -4.29 35.09 11.43
C ASP A 772 -4.25 33.94 10.44
N PRO A 773 -5.02 33.95 9.35
CA PRO A 773 -5.00 32.85 8.38
C PRO A 773 -3.65 32.64 7.67
N ASN A 774 -2.70 33.60 7.81
CA ASN A 774 -1.34 33.43 7.30
C ASN A 774 -0.36 32.90 8.36
N ASP A 775 -0.79 32.80 9.63
CA ASP A 775 0.00 32.22 10.71
C ASP A 775 -0.55 30.82 11.02
N TYR A 776 0.26 29.80 10.79
CA TYR A 776 -0.05 28.42 11.16
C TYR A 776 -0.02 28.29 12.69
N ASN A 777 -1.18 28.54 13.32
CA ASN A 777 -1.33 28.55 14.78
C ASN A 777 -1.48 27.11 15.32
N TRP A 778 -0.40 26.35 15.25
CA TRP A 778 -0.33 25.00 15.83
C TRP A 778 0.20 25.07 17.27
N GLN A 779 -0.47 24.37 18.19
CA GLN A 779 -0.02 24.26 19.58
C GLN A 779 0.26 22.80 19.94
N PRO A 780 1.49 22.49 20.38
CA PRO A 780 1.82 21.15 20.85
C PRO A 780 1.19 20.86 22.22
N VAL A 781 0.92 19.60 22.49
CA VAL A 781 0.48 19.07 23.77
C VAL A 781 1.51 18.04 24.23
N TYR A 782 2.09 18.24 25.40
CA TYR A 782 3.19 17.43 25.91
C TYR A 782 2.74 16.36 26.90
N ALA A 783 1.57 16.50 27.50
CA ALA A 783 0.92 15.49 28.32
C ALA A 783 -0.60 15.67 28.33
N LEU A 784 -1.33 14.56 28.33
CA LEU A 784 -2.78 14.54 28.52
C LEU A 784 -3.13 14.64 30.00
N THR A 785 -4.30 15.19 30.29
CA THR A 785 -4.84 15.23 31.64
C THR A 785 -5.61 13.92 31.96
N GLN A 786 -5.88 13.68 33.25
CA GLN A 786 -6.73 12.57 33.64
C GLN A 786 -8.14 12.65 33.02
N ALA A 787 -8.66 13.85 32.81
CA ALA A 787 -9.97 14.06 32.18
C ALA A 787 -9.98 13.63 30.71
N ASP A 788 -8.88 13.83 29.99
CA ASP A 788 -8.72 13.37 28.60
C ASP A 788 -8.72 11.84 28.55
N ILE A 789 -7.95 11.21 29.43
CA ILE A 789 -7.91 9.75 29.54
C ILE A 789 -9.30 9.19 29.89
N ASP A 790 -10.01 9.79 30.84
CA ASP A 790 -11.36 9.38 31.21
C ASP A 790 -12.33 9.48 30.02
N GLN A 791 -12.18 10.49 29.16
CA GLN A 791 -13.00 10.66 27.95
C GLN A 791 -12.67 9.60 26.90
N ILE A 792 -11.39 9.32 26.68
CA ILE A 792 -10.94 8.24 25.75
C ILE A 792 -11.47 6.88 26.22
N LEU A 793 -11.30 6.57 27.49
CA LEU A 793 -11.82 5.32 28.07
C LEU A 793 -13.35 5.26 27.99
N ALA A 794 -14.05 6.39 28.18
CA ALA A 794 -15.50 6.44 28.01
C ALA A 794 -15.91 6.14 26.56
N LEU A 795 -15.20 6.67 25.57
CA LEU A 795 -15.42 6.38 24.15
C LEU A 795 -15.20 4.89 23.86
N ILE A 796 -14.06 4.32 24.29
CA ILE A 796 -13.76 2.89 24.12
C ILE A 796 -14.85 2.03 24.79
N ASN A 797 -15.25 2.36 26.01
CA ASN A 797 -16.28 1.62 26.75
C ASN A 797 -17.69 1.74 26.13
N ALA A 798 -17.97 2.84 25.45
CA ALA A 798 -19.24 3.04 24.74
C ALA A 798 -19.28 2.31 23.38
N THR A 799 -18.12 1.94 22.82
CA THR A 799 -18.02 1.24 21.55
C THR A 799 -18.37 -0.25 21.76
N THR A 800 -19.42 -0.71 21.10
CA THR A 800 -20.02 -2.03 21.34
C THR A 800 -19.92 -3.01 20.18
N GLY A 801 -19.40 -2.56 19.01
CA GLY A 801 -19.27 -3.37 17.80
C GLY A 801 -17.97 -3.10 17.07
N VAL A 802 -17.64 -3.98 16.14
CA VAL A 802 -16.58 -3.79 15.15
C VAL A 802 -17.21 -3.25 13.86
N TYR A 803 -16.39 -2.62 13.05
CA TYR A 803 -16.78 -2.23 11.71
C TYR A 803 -17.03 -3.51 10.89
N ASP A 804 -18.28 -3.74 10.50
CA ASP A 804 -18.71 -4.93 9.76
C ASP A 804 -18.93 -4.56 8.29
N TYR A 805 -18.23 -5.26 7.40
CA TYR A 805 -18.25 -5.01 5.97
C TYR A 805 -18.66 -6.27 5.21
N ASP A 806 -19.97 -6.58 5.22
CA ASP A 806 -20.52 -7.62 4.32
C ASP A 806 -20.69 -7.01 2.91
N THR A 807 -19.68 -7.23 2.06
CA THR A 807 -19.63 -6.68 0.70
C THR A 807 -20.84 -7.05 -0.13
N GLU A 808 -21.31 -8.29 -0.05
CA GLU A 808 -22.47 -8.76 -0.82
C GLU A 808 -23.77 -8.06 -0.44
N ILE A 809 -23.98 -7.81 0.85
CA ILE A 809 -25.17 -7.06 1.30
C ILE A 809 -25.05 -5.60 0.86
N LEU A 810 -23.87 -4.99 1.02
CA LEU A 810 -23.64 -3.61 0.58
C LEU A 810 -23.80 -3.47 -0.94
N ASP A 811 -23.33 -4.42 -1.73
CA ASP A 811 -23.49 -4.44 -3.18
C ASP A 811 -24.96 -4.56 -3.60
N ILE A 812 -25.72 -5.46 -2.94
CA ILE A 812 -27.17 -5.58 -3.17
C ILE A 812 -27.86 -4.24 -2.88
N VAL A 813 -27.51 -3.60 -1.78
CA VAL A 813 -28.10 -2.31 -1.39
C VAL A 813 -27.72 -1.24 -2.39
N SER A 814 -26.42 -1.11 -2.74
CA SER A 814 -25.91 -0.11 -3.70
C SER A 814 -26.57 -0.21 -5.07
N GLN A 815 -26.75 -1.44 -5.59
CA GLN A 815 -27.43 -1.67 -6.87
C GLN A 815 -28.90 -1.20 -6.85
N GLU A 816 -29.63 -1.44 -5.76
CA GLU A 816 -31.05 -1.09 -5.68
C GLU A 816 -31.30 0.38 -5.35
N VAL A 817 -30.40 1.01 -4.56
CA VAL A 817 -30.58 2.43 -4.20
C VAL A 817 -30.28 3.39 -5.34
N SER A 818 -29.49 2.99 -6.35
CA SER A 818 -29.14 3.82 -7.50
C SER A 818 -30.38 4.42 -8.18
N ALA A 819 -31.40 3.59 -8.42
CA ALA A 819 -32.67 4.06 -9.01
C ALA A 819 -33.49 4.99 -8.07
N TYR A 820 -33.37 4.82 -6.75
CA TYR A 820 -33.97 5.72 -5.77
C TYR A 820 -33.23 7.05 -5.71
N PHE A 821 -31.92 7.05 -5.68
CA PHE A 821 -31.09 8.25 -5.67
C PHE A 821 -31.23 9.07 -6.95
N ALA A 822 -31.46 8.40 -8.11
CA ALA A 822 -31.80 9.04 -9.38
C ALA A 822 -33.22 9.58 -9.43
N GLY A 823 -34.10 9.26 -8.46
CA GLY A 823 -35.50 9.66 -8.41
C GLY A 823 -36.43 8.79 -9.24
N ASP A 824 -35.99 7.68 -9.80
CA ASP A 824 -36.77 6.76 -10.65
C ASP A 824 -37.66 5.78 -9.85
N LYS A 825 -37.38 5.62 -8.54
CA LYS A 825 -38.06 4.69 -7.65
C LYS A 825 -38.38 5.34 -6.31
N ASP A 826 -39.48 4.97 -5.66
CA ASP A 826 -39.77 5.47 -4.31
C ASP A 826 -39.03 4.66 -3.24
N VAL A 827 -38.83 5.27 -2.07
CA VAL A 827 -38.07 4.68 -0.96
C VAL A 827 -38.62 3.34 -0.49
N LYS A 828 -39.96 3.20 -0.45
CA LYS A 828 -40.58 1.95 0.00
C LYS A 828 -40.35 0.82 -1.00
N ALA A 829 -40.57 1.07 -2.29
CA ALA A 829 -40.33 0.06 -3.33
C ALA A 829 -38.89 -0.37 -3.40
N THR A 830 -37.96 0.54 -3.12
CA THR A 830 -36.52 0.25 -3.00
C THR A 830 -36.25 -0.63 -1.78
N ALA A 831 -36.74 -0.26 -0.62
CA ALA A 831 -36.62 -1.00 0.62
C ALA A 831 -37.17 -2.42 0.53
N ASP A 832 -38.38 -2.59 -0.05
CA ASP A 832 -39.02 -3.89 -0.27
C ASP A 832 -38.19 -4.79 -1.23
N MET A 833 -37.51 -4.21 -2.22
CA MET A 833 -36.65 -4.95 -3.15
C MET A 833 -35.34 -5.39 -2.45
N ILE A 834 -34.68 -4.49 -1.72
CA ILE A 834 -33.51 -4.79 -0.92
C ILE A 834 -33.84 -5.91 0.09
N GLN A 835 -34.96 -5.77 0.82
CA GLN A 835 -35.43 -6.81 1.74
C GLN A 835 -35.54 -8.17 1.07
N SER A 836 -36.12 -8.22 -0.12
CA SER A 836 -36.29 -9.47 -0.85
C SER A 836 -34.98 -10.11 -1.30
N ARG A 837 -34.05 -9.30 -1.79
CA ARG A 837 -32.75 -9.78 -2.29
C ARG A 837 -31.85 -10.19 -1.13
N VAL A 838 -31.69 -9.33 -0.11
CA VAL A 838 -30.86 -9.63 1.05
C VAL A 838 -31.41 -10.83 1.82
N ASN A 839 -32.73 -10.93 2.00
CA ASN A 839 -33.32 -12.10 2.67
C ASN A 839 -33.07 -13.42 1.91
N LEU A 840 -33.08 -13.38 0.56
CA LEU A 840 -32.70 -14.54 -0.26
C LEU A 840 -31.24 -14.90 -0.03
N TYR A 841 -30.34 -13.92 -0.13
CA TYR A 841 -28.89 -14.08 0.09
C TYR A 841 -28.61 -14.69 1.48
N VAL A 842 -29.16 -14.10 2.55
CA VAL A 842 -28.95 -14.59 3.92
C VAL A 842 -29.45 -16.03 4.10
N GLN A 843 -30.58 -16.40 3.48
CA GLN A 843 -31.10 -17.76 3.52
C GLN A 843 -30.26 -18.77 2.74
N GLU A 844 -29.67 -18.38 1.63
CA GLU A 844 -28.78 -19.22 0.83
C GLU A 844 -27.42 -19.44 1.51
N GLN A 845 -27.02 -18.51 2.36
CA GLN A 845 -25.74 -18.58 3.09
C GLN A 845 -25.81 -19.37 4.41
N ARG A 846 -27.00 -19.68 4.91
CA ARG A 846 -27.24 -20.51 6.12
C ARG A 846 -27.32 -21.99 5.76
#